data_6386a6cd1cfd971fc85d3683dab6746c
#
_entry.id   6386a6cd1cfd971fc85d3683dab6746c
#
_cell.length_a   1.000
_cell.length_b   1.000
_cell.length_c   1.000
_cell.angle_alpha   90.00
_cell.angle_beta   90.00
_cell.angle_gamma   90.00
#
_symmetry.space_group_name_H-M   'P 1'
#
loop_
_entity.id
_entity.type
_entity.pdbx_description
1 polymer ?
#
loop_
_entity_poly.entity_id
_entity_poly.type
_entity_poly.pdbx_seq_one_letter_code
_entity_poly.pdbx_strand_id
1 'polypeptide(L)'
;MKIYITGLPSGYEVEHLARLFYPMAPLTLTPPEPAEDCLWAEKTDTGLRVLVRQGEKSKMLEAPLPLPVEQGGETPEFALASLTYDLLRQWTGIRPPWGKMTGVRPVRLIHDKRAAGWSAEQIDRFFLQRFDCSKQKYEMAKEIADLQEPILRLGSAPKTYSLYIGIPFCPSRCSYCSFVSCNLDRDRKLVQPYVDCLCKEVAEIRAQAERAGLTLCSIYIGGGTPTSLSAAQLRQLMGTVRENFDLTKVVEYTVEAGRPDCTDAEKLAVIKEYGATRISINPQTFSDAVLANIGRKHSAQDILDCYADARRAGHEDINMDLIAGLPGDTVEGFEHSLRQAIALQPENITVHTLTLKRASRIVIEDQKENDYADVAAMLEKCHLLAEAGYRPYYLYRQKNTLQNLENVGWCKPGHEGYYNIYIMEEVQTILSAGAGGSTKLVADGGKRMQRIFNFKYPNEYIQRFAEVLERKKEWLSFMITIWVPKRLVEVDLYNVAARSPQALAQLSENSYARRVQYAAQKVRGSGAKIVMLTGPSASGKTTSAHCLAKALVQQGTPAQVVSLDNFFKGAAYYPKMPDGTLDYENLETLDLPLIKQCLHQLSETGKTELPIYDFATEQRAAAVEPIDLQGGVCIVEGIHALNPELTGLVPDDQIYRIYAGLREEYCIDGRRVINTQDIRLCRRTLRDAAARGRSPAKTLSMWDRVLDGETRYIKGFKTTADFLLDTSFTYELGLISRLLGEVRRQFTLEGHNAELWDETARRFEQVDPLPLELLPADSMLCEFYGSRT
;
A
#
# COMPACT_ATOMS: atom_id res chain seq x y z
N MET A 1 5.90 -26.80 -27.33
CA MET A 1 6.71 -26.65 -26.10
C MET A 1 5.76 -26.40 -24.94
N LYS A 2 5.80 -27.21 -23.86
CA LYS A 2 5.11 -26.98 -22.59
C LYS A 2 6.14 -26.70 -21.49
N ILE A 3 5.78 -25.92 -20.48
CA ILE A 3 6.64 -25.63 -19.34
C ILE A 3 6.17 -26.47 -18.15
N TYR A 4 7.07 -27.24 -17.57
CA TYR A 4 6.85 -28.06 -16.39
C TYR A 4 7.71 -27.56 -15.24
N ILE A 5 7.11 -27.37 -14.07
CA ILE A 5 7.80 -26.92 -12.86
C ILE A 5 7.42 -27.85 -11.72
N THR A 6 8.43 -28.48 -11.11
CA THR A 6 8.25 -29.45 -10.02
C THR A 6 9.15 -29.15 -8.82
N GLY A 7 8.74 -29.59 -7.62
CA GLY A 7 9.55 -29.47 -6.38
C GLY A 7 9.59 -28.08 -5.75
N LEU A 8 8.80 -27.13 -6.24
CA LEU A 8 8.67 -25.78 -5.65
C LEU A 8 7.23 -25.51 -5.20
N PRO A 9 7.02 -24.75 -4.12
CA PRO A 9 5.69 -24.31 -3.69
C PRO A 9 5.06 -23.28 -4.65
N SER A 10 5.90 -22.56 -5.39
CA SER A 10 5.53 -21.58 -6.43
C SER A 10 6.54 -21.68 -7.58
N GLY A 11 6.06 -21.65 -8.80
CA GLY A 11 6.90 -21.62 -10.01
C GLY A 11 6.94 -20.25 -10.69
N TYR A 12 6.53 -19.19 -10.00
CA TYR A 12 6.31 -17.88 -10.58
C TYR A 12 7.55 -17.31 -11.27
N GLU A 13 8.72 -17.32 -10.63
CA GLU A 13 9.94 -16.76 -11.21
C GLU A 13 10.45 -17.58 -12.39
N VAL A 14 10.36 -18.94 -12.29
CA VAL A 14 10.72 -19.86 -13.37
C VAL A 14 9.82 -19.63 -14.58
N GLU A 15 8.51 -19.57 -14.38
CA GLU A 15 7.53 -19.30 -15.44
C GLU A 15 7.86 -17.98 -16.14
N HIS A 16 8.11 -16.93 -15.39
CA HIS A 16 8.36 -15.59 -15.96
C HIS A 16 9.65 -15.56 -16.80
N LEU A 17 10.71 -16.20 -16.36
CA LEU A 17 11.94 -16.28 -17.14
C LEU A 17 11.80 -17.22 -18.37
N ALA A 18 11.11 -18.33 -18.22
CA ALA A 18 10.84 -19.22 -19.35
C ALA A 18 10.01 -18.54 -20.46
N ARG A 19 9.03 -17.71 -20.06
CA ARG A 19 8.19 -16.95 -20.99
C ARG A 19 8.93 -15.84 -21.75
N LEU A 20 10.14 -15.48 -21.36
CA LEU A 20 10.99 -14.62 -22.20
C LEU A 20 11.35 -15.28 -23.53
N PHE A 21 11.41 -16.60 -23.54
CA PHE A 21 11.79 -17.42 -24.72
C PHE A 21 10.58 -18.10 -25.37
N TYR A 22 9.60 -18.46 -24.56
CA TYR A 22 8.38 -19.15 -25.01
C TYR A 22 7.13 -18.47 -24.44
N PRO A 23 6.74 -17.28 -24.96
CA PRO A 23 5.69 -16.45 -24.35
C PRO A 23 4.32 -17.13 -24.19
N MET A 24 3.95 -18.01 -25.13
CA MET A 24 2.65 -18.65 -25.18
C MET A 24 2.65 -20.10 -24.66
N ALA A 25 3.77 -20.59 -24.13
CA ALA A 25 3.86 -21.96 -23.63
C ALA A 25 2.93 -22.21 -22.45
N PRO A 26 2.11 -23.26 -22.47
CA PRO A 26 1.28 -23.64 -21.33
C PRO A 26 2.13 -24.13 -20.16
N LEU A 27 1.70 -23.80 -18.93
CA LEU A 27 2.35 -24.20 -17.69
C LEU A 27 1.65 -25.40 -17.06
N THR A 28 2.44 -26.33 -16.56
CA THR A 28 1.98 -27.51 -15.81
C THR A 28 2.89 -27.73 -14.58
N LEU A 29 2.30 -28.15 -13.47
CA LEU A 29 3.02 -28.41 -12.22
C LEU A 29 3.26 -29.91 -11.94
N THR A 30 3.04 -30.74 -12.94
CA THR A 30 3.31 -32.18 -12.91
C THR A 30 4.52 -32.51 -13.81
N PRO A 31 5.23 -33.62 -13.58
CA PRO A 31 6.34 -34.02 -14.47
C PRO A 31 5.87 -34.26 -15.90
N PRO A 32 6.73 -34.03 -16.92
CA PRO A 32 6.44 -34.35 -18.32
C PRO A 32 6.42 -35.86 -18.58
N GLU A 33 5.76 -36.26 -19.63
CA GLU A 33 5.90 -37.63 -20.14
C GLU A 33 7.28 -37.85 -20.79
N PRO A 34 7.79 -39.13 -20.81
CA PRO A 34 9.18 -39.42 -21.17
C PRO A 34 9.64 -38.97 -22.57
N ALA A 35 8.76 -38.73 -23.53
CA ALA A 35 9.13 -38.32 -24.88
C ALA A 35 8.56 -36.96 -25.31
N GLU A 36 7.93 -36.23 -24.39
CA GLU A 36 7.24 -34.97 -24.69
C GLU A 36 8.22 -33.81 -24.93
N ASP A 37 7.91 -32.96 -25.92
CA ASP A 37 8.60 -31.69 -26.13
C ASP A 37 8.30 -30.73 -24.97
N CYS A 38 9.30 -30.46 -24.15
CA CYS A 38 9.11 -29.75 -22.90
C CYS A 38 10.32 -28.91 -22.49
N LEU A 39 10.02 -27.89 -21.68
CA LEU A 39 10.95 -27.30 -20.74
C LEU A 39 10.55 -27.79 -19.35
N TRP A 40 11.41 -28.51 -18.66
CA TRP A 40 11.16 -29.03 -17.32
C TRP A 40 12.18 -28.48 -16.33
N ALA A 41 11.71 -27.71 -15.37
CA ALA A 41 12.49 -27.16 -14.28
C ALA A 41 12.09 -27.85 -12.97
N GLU A 42 13.04 -28.47 -12.30
CA GLU A 42 12.83 -29.30 -11.12
C GLU A 42 13.76 -28.92 -9.97
N LYS A 43 13.20 -28.75 -8.79
CA LYS A 43 13.96 -28.76 -7.53
C LYS A 43 13.83 -30.14 -6.90
N THR A 44 14.96 -30.80 -6.70
CA THR A 44 15.07 -32.07 -5.96
C THR A 44 15.55 -31.81 -4.52
N ASP A 45 15.65 -32.86 -3.72
CA ASP A 45 16.22 -32.76 -2.35
C ASP A 45 17.71 -32.44 -2.35
N THR A 46 18.43 -32.74 -3.45
CA THR A 46 19.88 -32.60 -3.56
C THR A 46 20.35 -31.48 -4.49
N GLY A 47 19.46 -30.95 -5.35
CA GLY A 47 19.88 -29.96 -6.33
C GLY A 47 18.76 -29.40 -7.18
N LEU A 48 19.15 -28.66 -8.21
CA LEU A 48 18.31 -28.05 -9.22
C LEU A 48 18.61 -28.67 -10.57
N ARG A 49 17.59 -28.94 -11.35
CA ARG A 49 17.70 -29.53 -12.69
C ARG A 49 16.79 -28.79 -13.67
N VAL A 50 17.29 -28.51 -14.86
CA VAL A 50 16.47 -27.98 -15.96
C VAL A 50 16.79 -28.74 -17.25
N LEU A 51 15.74 -29.22 -17.90
CA LEU A 51 15.78 -29.95 -19.16
C LEU A 51 14.98 -29.20 -20.22
N VAL A 52 15.54 -29.02 -21.40
CA VAL A 52 14.77 -28.64 -22.60
C VAL A 52 14.86 -29.80 -23.61
N ARG A 53 13.73 -30.15 -24.21
CA ARG A 53 13.62 -31.19 -25.22
C ARG A 53 12.71 -30.74 -26.35
N GLN A 54 13.16 -30.97 -27.58
CA GLN A 54 12.39 -30.69 -28.80
C GLN A 54 12.74 -31.72 -29.88
N GLY A 55 11.84 -32.65 -30.16
CA GLY A 55 12.09 -33.80 -31.00
C GLY A 55 13.24 -34.67 -30.45
N GLU A 56 14.20 -35.01 -31.28
CA GLU A 56 15.38 -35.79 -30.87
C GLU A 56 16.46 -34.98 -30.12
N LYS A 57 16.34 -33.66 -30.09
CA LYS A 57 17.32 -32.79 -29.42
C LYS A 57 16.92 -32.54 -27.98
N SER A 58 17.89 -32.66 -27.08
CA SER A 58 17.71 -32.26 -25.68
C SER A 58 18.97 -31.66 -25.09
N LYS A 59 18.81 -30.82 -24.11
CA LYS A 59 19.90 -30.24 -23.32
C LYS A 59 19.46 -30.13 -21.85
N MET A 60 20.38 -30.42 -20.93
CA MET A 60 20.13 -30.36 -19.50
C MET A 60 21.22 -29.57 -18.79
N LEU A 61 20.85 -28.83 -17.77
CA LEU A 61 21.75 -28.23 -16.79
C LEU A 61 21.34 -28.65 -15.40
N GLU A 62 22.33 -28.86 -14.56
CA GLU A 62 22.15 -29.16 -13.15
C GLU A 62 23.00 -28.21 -12.28
N ALA A 63 22.53 -27.92 -11.09
CA ALA A 63 23.24 -27.11 -10.11
C ALA A 63 22.94 -27.61 -8.68
N PRO A 64 23.86 -27.46 -7.72
CA PRO A 64 23.54 -27.71 -6.31
C PRO A 64 22.47 -26.76 -5.80
N LEU A 65 21.84 -27.11 -4.68
CA LEU A 65 20.97 -26.19 -3.96
C LEU A 65 21.77 -24.93 -3.56
N PRO A 66 21.20 -23.73 -3.69
CA PRO A 66 21.86 -22.52 -3.26
C PRO A 66 22.03 -22.53 -1.73
N LEU A 67 23.02 -21.80 -1.25
CA LEU A 67 23.12 -21.50 0.18
C LEU A 67 21.87 -20.77 0.65
N PRO A 68 21.47 -20.95 1.94
CA PRO A 68 20.39 -20.17 2.52
C PRO A 68 20.59 -18.65 2.34
N VAL A 69 19.50 -17.91 2.21
CA VAL A 69 19.54 -16.44 2.02
C VAL A 69 20.28 -15.75 3.18
N GLU A 70 20.11 -16.27 4.40
CA GLU A 70 20.76 -15.77 5.61
C GLU A 70 22.31 -15.92 5.56
N GLN A 71 22.79 -16.83 4.73
CA GLN A 71 24.24 -17.06 4.49
C GLN A 71 24.73 -16.39 3.20
N GLY A 72 23.97 -15.42 2.68
CA GLY A 72 24.30 -14.69 1.44
C GLY A 72 23.97 -15.45 0.16
N GLY A 73 23.21 -16.55 0.24
CA GLY A 73 22.72 -17.29 -0.91
C GLY A 73 21.45 -16.71 -1.53
N GLU A 74 20.82 -17.49 -2.38
CA GLU A 74 19.59 -17.12 -3.11
C GLU A 74 18.43 -18.04 -2.74
N THR A 75 17.20 -17.59 -3.03
CA THR A 75 16.05 -18.49 -2.91
C THR A 75 16.17 -19.62 -3.93
N PRO A 76 15.79 -20.87 -3.59
CA PRO A 76 15.81 -21.98 -4.54
C PRO A 76 14.98 -21.71 -5.81
N GLU A 77 13.90 -20.94 -5.68
CA GLU A 77 13.07 -20.53 -6.80
C GLU A 77 13.84 -19.62 -7.79
N PHE A 78 14.53 -18.60 -7.29
CA PHE A 78 15.33 -17.71 -8.14
C PHE A 78 16.54 -18.44 -8.75
N ALA A 79 17.19 -19.32 -8.01
CA ALA A 79 18.31 -20.13 -8.52
C ALA A 79 17.85 -21.07 -9.64
N LEU A 80 16.68 -21.74 -9.50
CA LEU A 80 16.10 -22.58 -10.55
C LEU A 80 15.67 -21.75 -11.77
N ALA A 81 15.08 -20.59 -11.54
CA ALA A 81 14.72 -19.64 -12.59
C ALA A 81 15.96 -19.14 -13.35
N SER A 82 17.04 -18.83 -12.63
CA SER A 82 18.32 -18.44 -13.20
C SER A 82 18.94 -19.55 -14.06
N LEU A 83 18.94 -20.79 -13.57
CA LEU A 83 19.39 -21.97 -14.31
C LEU A 83 18.56 -22.21 -15.57
N THR A 84 17.24 -21.99 -15.46
CA THR A 84 16.30 -22.08 -16.61
C THR A 84 16.66 -21.05 -17.69
N TYR A 85 16.90 -19.81 -17.30
CA TYR A 85 17.33 -18.74 -18.21
C TYR A 85 18.65 -19.11 -18.89
N ASP A 86 19.64 -19.58 -18.14
CA ASP A 86 20.97 -19.91 -18.66
C ASP A 86 20.90 -21.07 -19.67
N LEU A 87 20.06 -22.09 -19.42
CA LEU A 87 19.78 -23.17 -20.35
C LEU A 87 19.13 -22.66 -21.64
N LEU A 88 18.06 -21.85 -21.49
CA LEU A 88 17.29 -21.36 -22.64
C LEU A 88 18.10 -20.40 -23.51
N ARG A 89 18.93 -19.55 -22.90
CA ARG A 89 19.87 -18.69 -23.62
C ARG A 89 20.84 -19.51 -24.49
N GLN A 90 21.38 -20.60 -23.96
CA GLN A 90 22.28 -21.51 -24.70
C GLN A 90 21.53 -22.33 -25.75
N TRP A 91 20.26 -22.66 -25.50
CA TRP A 91 19.45 -23.45 -26.43
C TRP A 91 18.96 -22.66 -27.63
N THR A 92 18.43 -21.45 -27.37
CA THR A 92 17.84 -20.59 -28.41
C THR A 92 18.82 -19.63 -29.06
N GLY A 93 19.95 -19.32 -28.41
CA GLY A 93 20.85 -18.25 -28.81
C GLY A 93 20.34 -16.84 -28.50
N ILE A 94 19.12 -16.70 -27.96
CA ILE A 94 18.49 -15.42 -27.64
C ILE A 94 19.03 -14.91 -26.31
N ARG A 95 19.39 -13.63 -26.22
CA ARG A 95 19.75 -12.93 -25.00
C ARG A 95 18.75 -11.80 -24.76
N PRO A 96 17.75 -11.97 -23.91
CA PRO A 96 16.81 -10.91 -23.57
C PRO A 96 17.54 -9.66 -23.06
N PRO A 97 17.20 -8.43 -23.53
CA PRO A 97 17.97 -7.22 -23.19
C PRO A 97 18.04 -6.89 -21.70
N TRP A 98 17.00 -7.25 -20.93
CA TRP A 98 16.95 -7.10 -19.48
C TRP A 98 17.42 -8.34 -18.71
N GLY A 99 17.94 -9.34 -19.41
CA GLY A 99 18.45 -10.57 -18.80
C GLY A 99 17.42 -11.29 -17.95
N LYS A 100 17.82 -11.69 -16.75
CA LYS A 100 17.01 -12.40 -15.75
C LYS A 100 16.05 -11.48 -14.98
N MET A 101 16.02 -10.19 -15.29
CA MET A 101 15.18 -9.24 -14.59
C MET A 101 13.73 -9.33 -15.04
N THR A 102 12.83 -9.77 -14.15
CA THR A 102 11.38 -9.84 -14.37
C THR A 102 10.61 -8.65 -13.78
N GLY A 103 11.26 -7.87 -12.93
CA GLY A 103 10.66 -6.70 -12.26
C GLY A 103 10.30 -5.59 -13.24
N VAL A 104 9.27 -4.83 -12.89
CA VAL A 104 8.69 -3.78 -13.75
C VAL A 104 9.38 -2.42 -13.65
N ARG A 105 10.30 -2.24 -12.69
CA ARG A 105 10.91 -0.94 -12.37
C ARG A 105 12.44 -1.02 -12.19
N PRO A 106 13.20 -1.16 -13.28
CA PRO A 106 14.67 -1.24 -13.18
C PRO A 106 15.31 -0.02 -12.54
N VAL A 107 14.81 1.19 -12.83
CA VAL A 107 15.31 2.45 -12.28
C VAL A 107 15.12 2.51 -10.77
N ARG A 108 13.95 2.10 -10.27
CA ARG A 108 13.68 1.99 -8.85
C ARG A 108 14.68 1.10 -8.11
N LEU A 109 15.09 -0.01 -8.72
CA LEU A 109 16.10 -0.89 -8.12
C LEU A 109 17.44 -0.17 -7.93
N ILE A 110 17.82 0.72 -8.85
CA ILE A 110 19.02 1.53 -8.70
C ILE A 110 18.89 2.47 -7.52
N HIS A 111 17.76 3.21 -7.40
CA HIS A 111 17.49 4.08 -6.26
C HIS A 111 17.48 3.33 -4.94
N ASP A 112 16.81 2.18 -4.86
CA ASP A 112 16.74 1.35 -3.65
C ASP A 112 18.13 0.85 -3.22
N LYS A 113 19.00 0.44 -4.17
CA LYS A 113 20.36 0.00 -3.88
C LYS A 113 21.26 1.17 -3.43
N ARG A 114 21.13 2.34 -4.05
CA ARG A 114 21.82 3.56 -3.61
C ARG A 114 21.40 3.96 -2.19
N ALA A 115 20.11 3.93 -1.89
CA ALA A 115 19.57 4.21 -0.56
C ALA A 115 20.03 3.18 0.50
N ALA A 116 20.30 1.94 0.08
CA ALA A 116 20.90 0.90 0.93
C ALA A 116 22.43 1.00 1.07
N GLY A 117 23.07 2.04 0.49
CA GLY A 117 24.51 2.31 0.62
C GLY A 117 25.40 1.45 -0.30
N TRP A 118 24.88 0.85 -1.35
CA TRP A 118 25.67 0.08 -2.31
C TRP A 118 26.58 1.01 -3.14
N SER A 119 27.84 0.56 -3.40
CA SER A 119 28.74 1.26 -4.30
C SER A 119 28.30 1.10 -5.76
N ALA A 120 28.80 1.98 -6.64
CA ALA A 120 28.54 1.89 -8.08
C ALA A 120 28.94 0.52 -8.64
N GLU A 121 30.10 -0.01 -8.25
CA GLU A 121 30.59 -1.31 -8.71
C GLU A 121 29.73 -2.48 -8.23
N GLN A 122 29.12 -2.36 -7.04
CA GLN A 122 28.17 -3.36 -6.54
C GLN A 122 26.88 -3.36 -7.37
N ILE A 123 26.39 -2.18 -7.73
CA ILE A 123 25.20 -2.02 -8.57
C ILE A 123 25.50 -2.51 -9.99
N ASP A 124 26.65 -2.17 -10.56
CA ASP A 124 27.10 -2.65 -11.90
C ASP A 124 27.13 -4.19 -11.93
N ARG A 125 27.74 -4.83 -10.93
CA ARG A 125 27.76 -6.31 -10.82
C ARG A 125 26.38 -6.91 -10.68
N PHE A 126 25.49 -6.26 -9.92
CA PHE A 126 24.13 -6.71 -9.73
C PHE A 126 23.34 -6.74 -11.05
N PHE A 127 23.41 -5.69 -11.87
CA PHE A 127 22.70 -5.64 -13.14
C PHE A 127 23.38 -6.47 -14.23
N LEU A 128 24.69 -6.33 -14.41
CA LEU A 128 25.41 -6.89 -15.55
C LEU A 128 25.78 -8.36 -15.35
N GLN A 129 26.18 -8.77 -14.14
CA GLN A 129 26.64 -10.13 -13.88
C GLN A 129 25.53 -11.02 -13.30
N ARG A 130 24.86 -10.56 -12.23
CA ARG A 130 23.81 -11.37 -11.58
C ARG A 130 22.57 -11.51 -12.46
N PHE A 131 22.09 -10.40 -13.05
CA PHE A 131 20.88 -10.39 -13.88
C PHE A 131 21.13 -10.54 -15.38
N ASP A 132 22.38 -10.57 -15.85
CA ASP A 132 22.75 -10.64 -17.27
C ASP A 132 22.08 -9.55 -18.13
N CYS A 133 21.82 -8.38 -17.53
CA CYS A 133 21.25 -7.24 -18.22
C CYS A 133 22.24 -6.73 -19.29
N SER A 134 21.75 -6.31 -20.46
CA SER A 134 22.63 -5.71 -21.47
C SER A 134 23.20 -4.38 -20.97
N LYS A 135 24.45 -4.08 -21.34
CA LYS A 135 25.11 -2.84 -20.93
C LYS A 135 24.30 -1.61 -21.36
N GLN A 136 23.78 -1.60 -22.57
CA GLN A 136 22.97 -0.50 -23.11
C GLN A 136 21.73 -0.22 -22.25
N LYS A 137 20.96 -1.26 -21.84
CA LYS A 137 19.77 -1.07 -21.00
C LYS A 137 20.11 -0.64 -19.59
N TYR A 138 21.20 -1.15 -19.04
CA TYR A 138 21.66 -0.73 -17.72
C TYR A 138 22.15 0.73 -17.72
N GLU A 139 22.94 1.15 -18.70
CA GLU A 139 23.41 2.54 -18.82
C GLU A 139 22.23 3.51 -18.98
N MET A 140 21.23 3.17 -19.81
CA MET A 140 20.00 3.96 -19.92
C MET A 140 19.26 4.07 -18.57
N ALA A 141 19.10 2.96 -17.85
CA ALA A 141 18.44 2.99 -16.53
C ALA A 141 19.22 3.82 -15.50
N LYS A 142 20.56 3.79 -15.57
CA LYS A 142 21.45 4.58 -14.70
C LYS A 142 21.38 6.07 -15.03
N GLU A 143 21.39 6.44 -16.30
CA GLU A 143 21.21 7.83 -16.75
C GLU A 143 19.86 8.39 -16.26
N ILE A 144 18.79 7.62 -16.40
CA ILE A 144 17.47 8.00 -15.87
C ILE A 144 17.51 8.17 -14.36
N ALA A 145 18.14 7.26 -13.62
CA ALA A 145 18.25 7.36 -12.17
C ALA A 145 19.00 8.63 -11.72
N ASP A 146 20.07 8.99 -12.42
CA ASP A 146 20.85 10.20 -12.14
C ASP A 146 20.02 11.47 -12.40
N LEU A 147 19.28 11.51 -13.51
CA LEU A 147 18.41 12.61 -13.87
C LEU A 147 17.23 12.75 -12.89
N GLN A 148 16.65 11.64 -12.43
CA GLN A 148 15.51 11.64 -11.53
C GLN A 148 15.84 12.07 -10.09
N GLU A 149 17.07 11.94 -9.63
CA GLU A 149 17.44 12.15 -8.23
C GLU A 149 16.99 13.51 -7.65
N PRO A 150 17.25 14.67 -8.31
CA PRO A 150 16.77 15.96 -7.81
C PRO A 150 15.23 16.07 -7.83
N ILE A 151 14.57 15.49 -8.84
CA ILE A 151 13.11 15.51 -8.98
C ILE A 151 12.46 14.66 -7.88
N LEU A 152 13.02 13.48 -7.58
CA LEU A 152 12.54 12.60 -6.53
C LEU A 152 12.69 13.23 -5.14
N ARG A 153 13.74 13.99 -4.90
CA ARG A 153 13.89 14.76 -3.64
C ARG A 153 12.75 15.75 -3.45
N LEU A 154 12.33 16.45 -4.49
CA LEU A 154 11.18 17.35 -4.45
C LEU A 154 9.86 16.56 -4.20
N GLY A 155 9.62 15.50 -4.95
CA GLY A 155 8.40 14.68 -4.85
C GLY A 155 8.29 13.91 -3.54
N SER A 156 9.41 13.49 -2.94
CA SER A 156 9.45 12.80 -1.65
C SER A 156 9.49 13.74 -0.45
N ALA A 157 9.44 15.06 -0.67
CA ALA A 157 9.36 16.02 0.42
C ALA A 157 8.14 15.71 1.32
N PRO A 158 8.29 15.80 2.65
CA PRO A 158 7.21 15.48 3.57
C PRO A 158 5.94 16.26 3.25
N LYS A 159 4.79 15.54 3.25
CA LYS A 159 3.47 16.13 3.03
C LYS A 159 3.22 16.71 1.63
N THR A 160 3.95 16.28 0.59
CA THR A 160 3.61 16.59 -0.80
C THR A 160 2.72 15.52 -1.41
N TYR A 161 1.86 15.91 -2.34
CA TYR A 161 1.02 14.99 -3.10
C TYR A 161 0.79 15.47 -4.51
N SER A 162 0.42 14.53 -5.41
CA SER A 162 -0.10 14.80 -6.75
C SER A 162 -1.60 14.54 -6.82
N LEU A 163 -2.31 15.32 -7.60
CA LEU A 163 -3.74 15.14 -7.88
C LEU A 163 -3.93 14.51 -9.26
N TYR A 164 -4.57 13.34 -9.31
CA TYR A 164 -5.01 12.72 -10.55
C TYR A 164 -6.51 12.90 -10.73
N ILE A 165 -6.94 13.35 -11.90
CA ILE A 165 -8.36 13.51 -12.24
C ILE A 165 -8.66 12.65 -13.47
N GLY A 166 -9.50 11.64 -13.29
CA GLY A 166 -9.85 10.67 -14.33
C GLY A 166 -11.09 11.04 -15.12
N ILE A 167 -10.98 11.09 -16.45
CA ILE A 167 -12.11 11.28 -17.37
C ILE A 167 -12.31 9.98 -18.16
N PRO A 168 -13.32 9.15 -17.83
CA PRO A 168 -13.47 7.81 -18.39
C PRO A 168 -14.29 7.78 -19.69
N PHE A 169 -14.20 8.80 -20.51
CA PHE A 169 -14.91 8.89 -21.79
C PHE A 169 -13.94 8.95 -22.96
N CYS A 170 -14.29 8.28 -24.05
CA CYS A 170 -13.56 8.32 -25.33
C CYS A 170 -14.53 8.38 -26.50
N PRO A 171 -14.16 9.03 -27.63
CA PRO A 171 -14.98 9.03 -28.84
C PRO A 171 -15.10 7.63 -29.47
N SER A 172 -14.07 6.79 -29.35
CA SER A 172 -14.05 5.38 -29.74
C SER A 172 -13.10 4.60 -28.87
N ARG A 173 -13.26 3.28 -28.79
CA ARG A 173 -12.36 2.42 -28.03
C ARG A 173 -11.30 1.80 -28.95
N CYS A 174 -10.02 2.14 -28.73
CA CYS A 174 -8.90 1.54 -29.44
C CYS A 174 -8.77 0.04 -29.11
N SER A 175 -8.35 -0.78 -30.07
CA SER A 175 -8.26 -2.24 -29.92
C SER A 175 -7.28 -2.68 -28.84
N TYR A 176 -6.16 -1.96 -28.67
CA TYR A 176 -5.13 -2.23 -27.68
C TYR A 176 -5.45 -1.72 -26.27
N CYS A 177 -6.44 -0.81 -26.14
CA CYS A 177 -6.65 -0.08 -24.88
C CYS A 177 -7.31 -0.96 -23.82
N SER A 178 -6.71 -0.98 -22.64
CA SER A 178 -7.23 -1.70 -21.45
C SER A 178 -7.89 -0.78 -20.42
N PHE A 179 -7.84 0.52 -20.61
CA PHE A 179 -8.52 1.45 -19.72
C PHE A 179 -10.04 1.28 -19.82
N VAL A 180 -10.70 1.46 -18.68
CA VAL A 180 -12.15 1.51 -18.66
C VAL A 180 -12.57 2.85 -19.24
N SER A 181 -13.14 2.82 -20.43
CA SER A 181 -13.69 4.00 -21.08
C SER A 181 -15.08 3.72 -21.59
N CYS A 182 -15.98 4.70 -21.43
CA CYS A 182 -17.32 4.72 -21.99
C CYS A 182 -17.28 5.41 -23.35
N ASN A 183 -18.02 4.85 -24.31
CA ASN A 183 -18.13 5.45 -25.63
C ASN A 183 -19.10 6.64 -25.58
N LEU A 184 -18.63 7.83 -25.99
CA LEU A 184 -19.42 9.06 -25.99
C LEU A 184 -20.74 8.94 -26.80
N ASP A 185 -20.75 8.21 -27.93
CA ASP A 185 -21.95 8.07 -28.76
C ASP A 185 -23.08 7.40 -27.97
N ARG A 186 -22.76 6.44 -27.09
CA ARG A 186 -23.75 5.71 -26.29
C ARG A 186 -24.04 6.39 -24.94
N ASP A 187 -23.01 6.91 -24.30
CA ASP A 187 -23.06 7.26 -22.88
C ASP A 187 -23.02 8.78 -22.64
N ARG A 188 -23.22 9.60 -23.67
CA ARG A 188 -23.19 11.09 -23.64
C ARG A 188 -24.02 11.71 -22.51
N LYS A 189 -25.17 11.11 -22.19
CA LYS A 189 -26.04 11.57 -21.09
C LYS A 189 -25.42 11.49 -19.70
N LEU A 190 -24.38 10.68 -19.54
CA LEU A 190 -23.67 10.52 -18.26
C LEU A 190 -22.60 11.60 -18.04
N VAL A 191 -22.18 12.31 -19.10
CA VAL A 191 -21.01 13.20 -19.05
C VAL A 191 -21.25 14.36 -18.08
N GLN A 192 -22.35 15.08 -18.19
CA GLN A 192 -22.62 16.24 -17.33
C GLN A 192 -22.81 15.82 -15.86
N PRO A 193 -23.67 14.84 -15.52
CA PRO A 193 -23.77 14.35 -14.14
C PRO A 193 -22.42 13.87 -13.58
N TYR A 194 -21.58 13.28 -14.42
CA TYR A 194 -20.25 12.86 -14.04
C TYR A 194 -19.35 14.04 -13.67
N VAL A 195 -19.29 15.08 -14.51
CA VAL A 195 -18.50 16.30 -14.25
C VAL A 195 -18.98 16.99 -12.97
N ASP A 196 -20.29 17.04 -12.72
CA ASP A 196 -20.85 17.63 -11.51
C ASP A 196 -20.41 16.86 -10.23
N CYS A 197 -20.41 15.54 -10.28
CA CYS A 197 -19.88 14.72 -9.19
C CYS A 197 -18.37 14.90 -9.05
N LEU A 198 -17.64 14.92 -10.17
CA LEU A 198 -16.17 15.04 -10.18
C LEU A 198 -15.72 16.37 -9.55
N CYS A 199 -16.39 17.48 -9.85
CA CYS A 199 -16.09 18.77 -9.24
C CYS A 199 -16.29 18.75 -7.72
N LYS A 200 -17.35 18.09 -7.23
CA LYS A 200 -17.57 17.91 -5.78
C LYS A 200 -16.49 17.03 -5.14
N GLU A 201 -16.07 15.96 -5.82
CA GLU A 201 -15.00 15.09 -5.32
C GLU A 201 -13.65 15.82 -5.25
N VAL A 202 -13.33 16.65 -6.25
CA VAL A 202 -12.12 17.49 -6.29
C VAL A 202 -12.10 18.47 -5.11
N ALA A 203 -13.23 19.12 -4.82
CA ALA A 203 -13.35 20.02 -3.67
C ALA A 203 -13.20 19.27 -2.32
N GLU A 204 -13.79 18.07 -2.19
CA GLU A 204 -13.62 17.24 -0.99
C GLU A 204 -12.17 16.78 -0.82
N ILE A 205 -11.48 16.37 -1.89
CA ILE A 205 -10.05 16.04 -1.85
C ILE A 205 -9.25 17.23 -1.32
N ARG A 206 -9.55 18.45 -1.77
CA ARG A 206 -8.87 19.66 -1.27
C ARG A 206 -9.06 19.83 0.25
N ALA A 207 -10.32 19.73 0.71
CA ALA A 207 -10.64 19.87 2.13
C ALA A 207 -9.91 18.83 2.99
N GLN A 208 -9.88 17.58 2.52
CA GLN A 208 -9.18 16.50 3.22
C GLN A 208 -7.64 16.68 3.20
N ALA A 209 -7.08 17.10 2.06
CA ALA A 209 -5.65 17.36 1.93
C ALA A 209 -5.19 18.50 2.88
N GLU A 210 -6.02 19.52 3.03
CA GLU A 210 -5.76 20.62 3.97
C GLU A 210 -5.77 20.15 5.42
N ARG A 211 -6.76 19.35 5.82
CA ARG A 211 -6.82 18.74 7.15
C ARG A 211 -5.59 17.87 7.45
N ALA A 212 -5.08 17.15 6.45
CA ALA A 212 -3.84 16.37 6.57
C ALA A 212 -2.57 17.22 6.49
N GLY A 213 -2.67 18.53 6.24
CA GLY A 213 -1.56 19.45 6.05
C GLY A 213 -0.71 19.08 4.82
N LEU A 214 -1.34 18.56 3.74
CA LEU A 214 -0.67 18.19 2.51
C LEU A 214 -0.56 19.37 1.54
N THR A 215 0.55 19.44 0.80
CA THR A 215 0.83 20.45 -0.23
C THR A 215 0.76 19.82 -1.61
N LEU A 216 -0.04 20.39 -2.51
CA LEU A 216 -0.16 19.95 -3.89
C LEU A 216 1.14 20.24 -4.66
N CYS A 217 1.69 19.24 -5.32
CA CYS A 217 2.92 19.32 -6.10
C CYS A 217 2.66 19.27 -7.61
N SER A 218 1.82 18.34 -8.06
CA SER A 218 1.45 18.25 -9.48
C SER A 218 0.00 17.87 -9.70
N ILE A 219 -0.54 18.19 -10.88
CA ILE A 219 -1.90 17.85 -11.31
C ILE A 219 -1.81 17.09 -12.64
N TYR A 220 -2.58 16.03 -12.76
CA TYR A 220 -2.70 15.27 -14.01
C TYR A 220 -4.16 14.94 -14.31
N ILE A 221 -4.68 15.48 -15.41
CA ILE A 221 -6.02 15.16 -15.93
C ILE A 221 -5.85 14.17 -17.09
N GLY A 222 -6.29 12.94 -16.90
CA GLY A 222 -6.10 11.87 -17.86
C GLY A 222 -7.22 10.83 -17.84
N GLY A 223 -6.90 9.61 -18.24
CA GLY A 223 -7.80 8.44 -18.20
C GLY A 223 -8.22 7.93 -19.56
N GLY A 224 -9.46 8.20 -19.99
CA GLY A 224 -9.91 7.91 -21.35
C GLY A 224 -9.39 8.98 -22.29
N THR A 225 -10.12 10.10 -22.36
CA THR A 225 -9.73 11.27 -23.15
C THR A 225 -10.33 12.52 -22.52
N PRO A 226 -9.61 13.34 -21.78
CA PRO A 226 -10.14 14.56 -21.15
C PRO A 226 -10.83 15.53 -22.13
N THR A 227 -10.32 15.67 -23.33
CA THR A 227 -10.91 16.50 -24.39
C THR A 227 -12.18 15.91 -25.02
N SER A 228 -12.64 14.76 -24.55
CA SER A 228 -13.99 14.26 -24.80
C SER A 228 -15.07 15.13 -24.13
N LEU A 229 -14.71 15.90 -23.11
CA LEU A 229 -15.55 16.93 -22.52
C LEU A 229 -15.69 18.13 -23.48
N SER A 230 -16.83 18.83 -23.43
CA SER A 230 -17.00 20.09 -24.13
C SER A 230 -16.13 21.21 -23.51
N ALA A 231 -15.87 22.27 -24.22
CA ALA A 231 -15.14 23.42 -23.68
C ALA A 231 -15.82 24.00 -22.42
N ALA A 232 -17.16 24.02 -22.35
CA ALA A 232 -17.89 24.44 -21.15
C ALA A 232 -17.64 23.49 -19.95
N GLN A 233 -17.64 22.19 -20.18
CA GLN A 233 -17.36 21.20 -19.13
C GLN A 233 -15.89 21.23 -18.68
N LEU A 234 -14.96 21.49 -19.59
CA LEU A 234 -13.55 21.72 -19.23
C LEU A 234 -13.40 22.98 -18.38
N ARG A 235 -14.08 24.08 -18.75
CA ARG A 235 -14.11 25.32 -17.93
C ARG A 235 -14.67 25.04 -16.54
N GLN A 236 -15.73 24.25 -16.41
CA GLN A 236 -16.32 23.88 -15.12
C GLN A 236 -15.32 23.11 -14.27
N LEU A 237 -14.72 22.05 -14.80
CA LEU A 237 -13.78 21.21 -14.07
C LEU A 237 -12.49 21.96 -13.71
N MET A 238 -11.85 22.58 -14.69
CA MET A 238 -10.59 23.28 -14.47
C MET A 238 -10.78 24.56 -13.65
N GLY A 239 -11.97 25.19 -13.75
CA GLY A 239 -12.40 26.28 -12.86
C GLY A 239 -12.46 25.81 -11.40
N THR A 240 -13.10 24.66 -11.15
CA THR A 240 -13.11 24.05 -9.81
C THR A 240 -11.69 23.77 -9.29
N VAL A 241 -10.80 23.29 -10.14
CA VAL A 241 -9.37 23.11 -9.75
C VAL A 241 -8.75 24.44 -9.36
N ARG A 242 -8.87 25.48 -10.18
CA ARG A 242 -8.29 26.81 -9.93
C ARG A 242 -8.85 27.48 -8.68
N GLU A 243 -10.13 27.28 -8.38
CA GLU A 243 -10.78 27.84 -7.19
C GLU A 243 -10.38 27.15 -5.89
N ASN A 244 -10.07 25.87 -5.96
CA ASN A 244 -9.77 25.08 -4.77
C ASN A 244 -8.28 24.94 -4.47
N PHE A 245 -7.37 25.11 -5.44
CA PHE A 245 -5.94 24.84 -5.25
C PHE A 245 -5.07 26.06 -5.60
N ASP A 246 -4.01 26.25 -4.82
CA ASP A 246 -2.97 27.24 -5.11
C ASP A 246 -2.04 26.70 -6.22
N LEU A 247 -2.33 27.07 -7.46
CA LEU A 247 -1.59 26.63 -8.64
C LEU A 247 -0.18 27.23 -8.72
N THR A 248 0.15 28.27 -7.94
CA THR A 248 1.49 28.88 -7.95
C THR A 248 2.57 27.94 -7.39
N LYS A 249 2.19 26.95 -6.60
CA LYS A 249 3.07 25.93 -6.02
C LYS A 249 3.15 24.65 -6.81
N VAL A 250 2.34 24.53 -7.88
CA VAL A 250 2.25 23.34 -8.72
C VAL A 250 3.38 23.37 -9.74
N VAL A 251 4.26 22.37 -9.71
CA VAL A 251 5.41 22.27 -10.62
C VAL A 251 5.03 21.76 -11.99
N GLU A 252 3.91 21.02 -12.11
CA GLU A 252 3.40 20.49 -13.35
C GLU A 252 1.88 20.37 -13.30
N TYR A 253 1.20 20.88 -14.33
CA TYR A 253 -0.23 20.68 -14.55
C TYR A 253 -0.43 20.14 -15.95
N THR A 254 -0.61 18.83 -16.07
CA THR A 254 -0.76 18.09 -17.33
C THR A 254 -2.22 17.81 -17.64
N VAL A 255 -2.60 18.00 -18.90
CA VAL A 255 -3.90 17.58 -19.45
C VAL A 255 -3.69 16.73 -20.71
N GLU A 256 -4.24 15.51 -20.72
CA GLU A 256 -4.22 14.67 -21.92
C GLU A 256 -5.21 15.19 -22.98
N ALA A 257 -4.72 15.77 -24.05
CA ALA A 257 -5.45 16.12 -25.26
C ALA A 257 -5.18 15.07 -26.37
N GLY A 258 -5.12 13.80 -25.97
CA GLY A 258 -4.52 12.69 -26.69
C GLY A 258 -5.24 12.23 -27.97
N ARG A 259 -6.40 12.84 -28.30
CA ARG A 259 -7.24 12.43 -29.44
C ARG A 259 -7.59 13.62 -30.31
N PRO A 260 -6.93 13.80 -31.49
CA PRO A 260 -7.26 14.88 -32.44
C PRO A 260 -8.71 14.93 -32.86
N ASP A 261 -9.39 13.76 -32.99
CA ASP A 261 -10.80 13.65 -33.37
C ASP A 261 -11.79 14.21 -32.32
N CYS A 262 -11.34 14.66 -31.18
CA CYS A 262 -12.16 15.32 -30.16
C CYS A 262 -11.46 16.51 -29.47
N THR A 263 -10.33 16.94 -29.98
CA THR A 263 -9.57 18.10 -29.51
C THR A 263 -9.62 19.19 -30.54
N ASP A 264 -10.17 20.35 -30.18
CA ASP A 264 -10.29 21.52 -31.05
C ASP A 264 -9.63 22.76 -30.43
N ALA A 265 -9.48 23.81 -31.22
CA ALA A 265 -8.80 25.05 -30.82
C ALA A 265 -9.47 25.72 -29.61
N GLU A 266 -10.82 25.64 -29.44
CA GLU A 266 -11.51 26.22 -28.28
C GLU A 266 -11.10 25.47 -26.98
N LYS A 267 -11.07 24.14 -27.01
CA LYS A 267 -10.65 23.31 -25.83
C LYS A 267 -9.18 23.54 -25.47
N LEU A 268 -8.31 23.62 -26.48
CA LEU A 268 -6.90 23.94 -26.29
C LEU A 268 -6.70 25.31 -25.63
N ALA A 269 -7.46 26.34 -26.12
CA ALA A 269 -7.44 27.66 -25.49
C ALA A 269 -7.93 27.63 -24.02
N VAL A 270 -8.99 26.90 -23.73
CA VAL A 270 -9.48 26.69 -22.34
C VAL A 270 -8.44 26.04 -21.46
N ILE A 271 -7.81 24.97 -21.94
CA ILE A 271 -6.78 24.25 -21.18
C ILE A 271 -5.61 25.20 -20.83
N LYS A 272 -5.20 26.04 -21.78
CA LYS A 272 -4.16 27.06 -21.54
C LYS A 272 -4.61 28.14 -20.56
N GLU A 273 -5.81 28.70 -20.74
CA GLU A 273 -6.41 29.73 -19.89
C GLU A 273 -6.47 29.33 -18.41
N TYR A 274 -6.75 28.04 -18.13
CA TYR A 274 -6.86 27.53 -16.78
C TYR A 274 -5.53 27.01 -16.19
N GLY A 275 -4.40 27.28 -16.84
CA GLY A 275 -3.07 27.17 -16.27
C GLY A 275 -2.39 25.81 -16.46
N ALA A 276 -2.86 24.98 -17.39
CA ALA A 276 -2.12 23.78 -17.75
C ALA A 276 -0.74 24.14 -18.31
N THR A 277 0.30 23.57 -17.71
CA THR A 277 1.69 23.81 -18.11
C THR A 277 2.12 22.83 -19.19
N ARG A 278 1.49 21.65 -19.26
CA ARG A 278 1.78 20.59 -20.21
C ARG A 278 0.50 19.99 -20.79
N ILE A 279 0.54 19.63 -22.07
CA ILE A 279 -0.50 18.80 -22.70
C ILE A 279 0.12 17.59 -23.37
N SER A 280 -0.70 16.58 -23.63
CA SER A 280 -0.28 15.40 -24.39
C SER A 280 -1.15 15.24 -25.63
N ILE A 281 -0.53 15.25 -26.83
CA ILE A 281 -1.16 14.92 -28.11
C ILE A 281 -0.60 13.58 -28.56
N ASN A 282 -1.43 12.52 -28.59
CA ASN A 282 -0.94 11.15 -28.70
C ASN A 282 -1.25 10.54 -30.07
N PRO A 283 -0.31 10.64 -31.06
CA PRO A 283 -0.44 10.03 -32.38
C PRO A 283 -0.64 8.53 -32.31
N GLN A 284 0.19 7.86 -31.50
CA GLN A 284 0.47 6.41 -31.44
C GLN A 284 1.24 5.92 -32.65
N THR A 285 0.91 6.36 -33.85
CA THR A 285 1.58 6.17 -35.13
C THR A 285 1.17 7.30 -36.10
N PHE A 286 1.95 7.57 -37.13
CA PHE A 286 1.61 8.45 -38.23
C PHE A 286 1.21 7.67 -39.52
N SER A 287 0.88 6.38 -39.39
CA SER A 287 0.36 5.55 -40.46
C SER A 287 -1.17 5.51 -40.43
N ASP A 288 -1.86 6.09 -41.42
CA ASP A 288 -3.32 6.09 -41.51
C ASP A 288 -3.89 4.67 -41.55
N ALA A 289 -3.22 3.73 -42.18
CA ALA A 289 -3.63 2.33 -42.23
C ALA A 289 -3.60 1.69 -40.84
N VAL A 290 -2.55 1.94 -40.05
CA VAL A 290 -2.42 1.44 -38.68
C VAL A 290 -3.41 2.13 -37.75
N LEU A 291 -3.63 3.46 -37.89
CA LEU A 291 -4.64 4.20 -37.12
C LEU A 291 -6.03 3.59 -37.32
N ALA A 292 -6.41 3.30 -38.57
CA ALA A 292 -7.70 2.65 -38.88
C ALA A 292 -7.78 1.26 -38.27
N ASN A 293 -6.72 0.46 -38.34
CA ASN A 293 -6.67 -0.89 -37.81
C ASN A 293 -6.82 -0.93 -36.27
N ILE A 294 -6.25 0.05 -35.57
CA ILE A 294 -6.38 0.14 -34.10
C ILE A 294 -7.68 0.84 -33.65
N GLY A 295 -8.57 1.24 -34.59
CA GLY A 295 -9.88 1.83 -34.31
C GLY A 295 -9.83 3.31 -33.93
N ARG A 296 -8.82 4.05 -34.39
CA ARG A 296 -8.77 5.53 -34.31
C ARG A 296 -9.43 6.12 -35.55
N LYS A 297 -10.22 7.22 -35.37
CA LYS A 297 -11.01 7.87 -36.43
C LYS A 297 -10.32 9.08 -37.04
N HIS A 298 -9.11 9.42 -36.66
CA HIS A 298 -8.33 10.54 -37.16
C HIS A 298 -7.18 10.06 -38.06
N SER A 299 -6.70 10.92 -38.94
CA SER A 299 -5.58 10.73 -39.83
C SER A 299 -4.27 11.32 -39.27
N ALA A 300 -3.17 11.03 -39.92
CA ALA A 300 -1.87 11.67 -39.65
C ALA A 300 -1.95 13.19 -39.82
N GLN A 301 -2.72 13.69 -40.83
CA GLN A 301 -2.90 15.12 -41.02
C GLN A 301 -3.64 15.77 -39.85
N ASP A 302 -4.68 15.12 -39.28
CA ASP A 302 -5.41 15.65 -38.12
C ASP A 302 -4.47 15.79 -36.90
N ILE A 303 -3.45 14.93 -36.77
CA ILE A 303 -2.44 15.05 -35.72
C ILE A 303 -1.61 16.32 -35.92
N LEU A 304 -1.15 16.56 -37.16
CA LEU A 304 -0.36 17.74 -37.50
C LEU A 304 -1.15 19.03 -37.26
N ASP A 305 -2.43 19.06 -37.66
CA ASP A 305 -3.31 20.20 -37.48
C ASP A 305 -3.59 20.48 -35.98
N CYS A 306 -3.87 19.43 -35.20
CA CYS A 306 -4.07 19.53 -33.75
C CYS A 306 -2.82 20.04 -33.04
N TYR A 307 -1.63 19.58 -33.46
CA TYR A 307 -0.37 20.07 -32.92
C TYR A 307 -0.14 21.55 -33.24
N ALA A 308 -0.40 21.97 -34.46
CA ALA A 308 -0.31 23.38 -34.87
C ALA A 308 -1.29 24.25 -34.08
N ASP A 309 -2.55 23.78 -33.87
CA ASP A 309 -3.55 24.45 -33.05
C ASP A 309 -3.08 24.61 -31.61
N ALA A 310 -2.49 23.57 -31.03
CA ALA A 310 -1.93 23.61 -29.68
C ALA A 310 -0.81 24.67 -29.54
N ARG A 311 0.10 24.72 -30.51
CA ARG A 311 1.15 25.75 -30.56
C ARG A 311 0.56 27.17 -30.74
N ARG A 312 -0.46 27.33 -31.55
CA ARG A 312 -1.18 28.62 -31.70
C ARG A 312 -1.93 29.05 -30.43
N ALA A 313 -2.45 28.09 -29.67
CA ALA A 313 -3.05 28.35 -28.36
C ALA A 313 -2.00 28.69 -27.26
N GLY A 314 -0.69 28.64 -27.59
CA GLY A 314 0.39 28.99 -26.65
C GLY A 314 0.86 27.84 -25.76
N HIS A 315 0.59 26.59 -26.11
CA HIS A 315 1.17 25.45 -25.40
C HIS A 315 2.64 25.26 -25.78
N GLU A 316 3.53 25.40 -24.79
CA GLU A 316 4.96 25.31 -24.96
C GLU A 316 5.53 23.93 -24.62
N ASP A 317 4.87 23.19 -23.71
CA ASP A 317 5.28 21.84 -23.31
C ASP A 317 4.27 20.81 -23.81
N ILE A 318 4.61 20.11 -24.87
CA ILE A 318 3.78 19.10 -25.52
C ILE A 318 4.47 17.75 -25.49
N ASN A 319 3.79 16.73 -24.99
CA ASN A 319 4.17 15.33 -25.07
C ASN A 319 3.48 14.64 -26.26
N MET A 320 4.19 13.74 -26.92
CA MET A 320 3.64 12.85 -27.94
C MET A 320 3.89 11.39 -27.59
N ASP A 321 2.84 10.55 -27.57
CA ASP A 321 2.98 9.12 -27.37
C ASP A 321 3.01 8.37 -28.70
N LEU A 322 3.98 7.46 -28.85
CA LEU A 322 4.09 6.47 -29.93
C LEU A 322 4.03 5.07 -29.33
N ILE A 323 3.53 4.10 -30.09
CA ILE A 323 3.47 2.70 -29.66
C ILE A 323 4.22 1.83 -30.66
N ALA A 324 5.28 1.15 -30.20
CA ALA A 324 5.97 0.12 -30.97
C ALA A 324 5.20 -1.20 -30.90
N GLY A 325 5.05 -1.89 -32.03
CA GLY A 325 4.42 -3.20 -32.13
C GLY A 325 2.91 -3.16 -32.34
N LEU A 326 2.33 -2.06 -32.84
CA LEU A 326 0.93 -2.00 -33.23
C LEU A 326 0.62 -3.00 -34.35
N PRO A 327 -0.59 -3.64 -34.33
CA PRO A 327 -0.98 -4.58 -35.40
C PRO A 327 -0.95 -3.92 -36.78
N GLY A 328 -0.21 -4.52 -37.69
CA GLY A 328 -0.07 -4.03 -39.08
C GLY A 328 0.99 -2.95 -39.27
N ASP A 329 1.69 -2.53 -38.19
CA ASP A 329 2.85 -1.65 -38.32
C ASP A 329 4.14 -2.44 -38.67
N THR A 330 5.13 -1.75 -39.22
CA THR A 330 6.46 -2.31 -39.57
C THR A 330 7.56 -1.53 -38.88
N VAL A 331 8.78 -2.03 -38.92
CA VAL A 331 9.96 -1.32 -38.39
C VAL A 331 10.15 0.02 -39.12
N GLU A 332 9.98 0.03 -40.45
CA GLU A 332 10.06 1.24 -41.27
C GLU A 332 8.90 2.20 -41.01
N GLY A 333 7.68 1.68 -40.78
CA GLY A 333 6.48 2.46 -40.43
C GLY A 333 6.67 3.15 -39.09
N PHE A 334 7.18 2.42 -38.10
CA PHE A 334 7.51 2.99 -36.80
C PHE A 334 8.63 4.03 -36.88
N GLU A 335 9.72 3.75 -37.62
CA GLU A 335 10.78 4.74 -37.85
C GLU A 335 10.25 6.00 -38.52
N HIS A 336 9.38 5.86 -39.52
CA HIS A 336 8.72 7.01 -40.16
C HIS A 336 7.92 7.83 -39.13
N SER A 337 7.12 7.16 -38.30
CA SER A 337 6.33 7.81 -37.26
C SER A 337 7.23 8.54 -36.24
N LEU A 338 8.35 7.94 -35.86
CA LEU A 338 9.31 8.53 -34.95
C LEU A 338 9.96 9.79 -35.54
N ARG A 339 10.35 9.74 -36.84
CA ARG A 339 10.93 10.91 -37.57
C ARG A 339 9.91 12.03 -37.72
N GLN A 340 8.63 11.73 -37.97
CA GLN A 340 7.56 12.72 -38.01
C GLN A 340 7.39 13.41 -36.65
N ALA A 341 7.35 12.63 -35.56
CA ALA A 341 7.28 13.19 -34.20
C ALA A 341 8.49 14.08 -33.89
N ILE A 342 9.72 13.64 -34.23
CA ILE A 342 10.95 14.43 -34.04
C ILE A 342 10.89 15.74 -34.86
N ALA A 343 10.42 15.70 -36.11
CA ALA A 343 10.33 16.87 -36.97
C ALA A 343 9.40 17.96 -36.41
N LEU A 344 8.36 17.60 -35.67
CA LEU A 344 7.46 18.51 -34.94
C LEU A 344 8.13 19.15 -33.72
N GLN A 345 9.22 18.61 -33.25
CA GLN A 345 10.01 19.11 -32.11
C GLN A 345 9.19 19.30 -30.82
N PRO A 346 8.33 18.34 -30.39
CA PRO A 346 7.70 18.43 -29.09
C PRO A 346 8.76 18.43 -27.98
N GLU A 347 8.38 18.81 -26.77
CA GLU A 347 9.28 18.79 -25.62
C GLU A 347 9.48 17.37 -25.08
N ASN A 348 8.45 16.51 -25.27
CA ASN A 348 8.51 15.10 -24.85
C ASN A 348 8.01 14.18 -25.96
N ILE A 349 8.65 13.01 -26.05
CA ILE A 349 8.18 11.88 -26.86
C ILE A 349 8.22 10.64 -25.97
N THR A 350 7.07 10.00 -25.76
CA THR A 350 7.00 8.74 -25.01
C THR A 350 6.83 7.58 -26.00
N VAL A 351 7.74 6.62 -25.93
CA VAL A 351 7.64 5.39 -26.72
C VAL A 351 7.15 4.26 -25.84
N HIS A 352 5.95 3.80 -26.12
CA HIS A 352 5.35 2.65 -25.47
C HIS A 352 5.61 1.38 -26.28
N THR A 353 5.77 0.27 -25.59
CA THR A 353 5.76 -1.06 -26.19
C THR A 353 4.39 -1.69 -26.02
N LEU A 354 3.78 -2.20 -27.07
CA LEU A 354 2.47 -2.80 -27.01
C LEU A 354 2.42 -3.90 -25.94
N THR A 355 1.41 -3.81 -25.08
CA THR A 355 1.17 -4.76 -24.00
C THR A 355 -0.18 -5.45 -24.19
N LEU A 356 -0.18 -6.78 -24.27
CA LEU A 356 -1.39 -7.59 -24.45
C LEU A 356 -2.10 -7.76 -23.10
N LYS A 357 -3.00 -6.86 -22.79
CA LYS A 357 -3.78 -6.89 -21.53
C LYS A 357 -5.11 -7.60 -21.71
N ARG A 358 -5.51 -8.40 -20.72
CA ARG A 358 -6.76 -9.19 -20.74
C ARG A 358 -8.02 -8.38 -21.07
N ALA A 359 -8.05 -7.09 -20.75
CA ALA A 359 -9.19 -6.21 -21.00
C ALA A 359 -9.14 -5.52 -22.38
N SER A 360 -8.09 -5.70 -23.19
CA SER A 360 -8.00 -5.15 -24.53
C SER A 360 -8.81 -5.98 -25.53
N ARG A 361 -9.35 -5.34 -26.58
CA ARG A 361 -10.09 -6.06 -27.62
C ARG A 361 -9.22 -7.05 -28.38
N ILE A 362 -7.95 -6.74 -28.61
CA ILE A 362 -6.97 -7.66 -29.22
C ILE A 362 -6.95 -9.00 -28.49
N VAL A 363 -7.04 -9.02 -27.17
CA VAL A 363 -7.04 -10.25 -26.36
C VAL A 363 -8.43 -10.86 -26.26
N ILE A 364 -9.48 -10.04 -26.12
CA ILE A 364 -10.89 -10.50 -25.98
C ILE A 364 -11.37 -11.15 -27.28
N GLU A 365 -11.01 -10.58 -28.44
CA GLU A 365 -11.41 -11.04 -29.76
C GLU A 365 -10.44 -12.08 -30.33
N ASP A 366 -9.50 -12.58 -29.51
CA ASP A 366 -8.47 -13.57 -29.85
C ASP A 366 -7.61 -13.21 -31.07
N GLN A 367 -7.41 -11.89 -31.29
CA GLN A 367 -6.58 -11.34 -32.36
C GLN A 367 -5.07 -11.40 -32.02
N LYS A 368 -4.66 -12.34 -31.16
CA LYS A 368 -3.27 -12.48 -30.68
C LYS A 368 -2.32 -13.01 -31.75
N GLU A 369 -2.86 -13.64 -32.80
CA GLU A 369 -2.11 -14.22 -33.90
C GLU A 369 -1.83 -13.22 -35.03
N ASN A 370 -2.10 -11.92 -34.80
CA ASN A 370 -1.65 -10.89 -35.73
C ASN A 370 -0.11 -10.92 -35.83
N ASP A 371 0.38 -10.77 -37.05
CA ASP A 371 1.81 -10.66 -37.33
C ASP A 371 2.33 -9.35 -36.73
N TYR A 372 2.86 -9.43 -35.50
CA TYR A 372 3.46 -8.28 -34.84
C TYR A 372 4.86 -8.05 -35.39
N ALA A 373 5.16 -6.81 -35.81
CA ALA A 373 6.51 -6.45 -36.22
C ALA A 373 7.55 -6.70 -35.11
N ASP A 374 8.81 -6.80 -35.48
CA ASP A 374 9.93 -6.93 -34.54
C ASP A 374 10.06 -5.67 -33.67
N VAL A 375 9.51 -5.77 -32.47
CA VAL A 375 9.45 -4.65 -31.53
C VAL A 375 10.84 -4.27 -31.01
N ALA A 376 11.76 -5.22 -30.91
CA ALA A 376 13.13 -4.92 -30.51
C ALA A 376 13.81 -4.03 -31.56
N ALA A 377 13.66 -4.36 -32.86
CA ALA A 377 14.19 -3.53 -33.94
C ALA A 377 13.51 -2.15 -34.00
N MET A 378 12.22 -2.05 -33.70
CA MET A 378 11.54 -0.75 -33.56
C MET A 378 12.16 0.08 -32.44
N LEU A 379 12.38 -0.49 -31.24
CA LEU A 379 12.97 0.24 -30.12
C LEU A 379 14.45 0.60 -30.36
N GLU A 380 15.17 -0.13 -31.18
CA GLU A 380 16.52 0.27 -31.60
C GLU A 380 16.51 1.61 -32.35
N LYS A 381 15.41 1.94 -33.08
CA LYS A 381 15.28 3.24 -33.76
C LYS A 381 15.18 4.43 -32.79
N CYS A 382 14.95 4.20 -31.50
CA CYS A 382 14.91 5.27 -30.50
C CYS A 382 16.26 5.98 -30.30
N HIS A 383 17.39 5.47 -30.89
CA HIS A 383 18.63 6.22 -30.94
C HIS A 383 18.45 7.57 -31.66
N LEU A 384 17.54 7.65 -32.64
CA LEU A 384 17.18 8.90 -33.33
C LEU A 384 16.70 10.01 -32.39
N LEU A 385 16.09 9.66 -31.26
CA LEU A 385 15.70 10.63 -30.24
C LEU A 385 16.93 11.24 -29.56
N ALA A 386 17.91 10.40 -29.21
CA ALA A 386 19.15 10.88 -28.62
C ALA A 386 19.94 11.76 -29.60
N GLU A 387 20.01 11.39 -30.91
CA GLU A 387 20.61 12.21 -31.96
C GLU A 387 19.88 13.56 -32.11
N ALA A 388 18.59 13.61 -31.90
CA ALA A 388 17.77 14.84 -31.94
C ALA A 388 17.80 15.65 -30.61
N GLY A 389 18.61 15.25 -29.62
CA GLY A 389 18.86 15.97 -28.38
C GLY A 389 17.88 15.63 -27.24
N TYR A 390 17.07 14.60 -27.39
CA TYR A 390 16.22 14.09 -26.30
C TYR A 390 17.01 13.17 -25.38
N ARG A 391 16.64 13.17 -24.10
CA ARG A 391 17.18 12.26 -23.07
C ARG A 391 16.08 11.42 -22.46
N PRO A 392 16.36 10.13 -22.12
CA PRO A 392 15.40 9.32 -21.40
C PRO A 392 15.26 9.85 -19.96
N TYR A 393 14.01 10.03 -19.47
CA TYR A 393 13.80 10.58 -18.13
C TYR A 393 12.93 9.71 -17.22
N TYR A 394 12.18 8.76 -17.76
CA TYR A 394 11.54 7.70 -17.00
C TYR A 394 11.42 6.42 -17.83
N LEU A 395 11.35 5.29 -17.12
CA LEU A 395 11.27 3.97 -17.73
C LEU A 395 10.45 3.05 -16.84
N TYR A 396 9.57 2.28 -17.47
CA TYR A 396 8.87 1.22 -16.79
C TYR A 396 8.62 0.03 -17.72
N ARG A 397 8.40 -1.14 -17.13
CA ARG A 397 8.05 -2.36 -17.83
C ARG A 397 6.68 -2.84 -17.37
N GLN A 398 5.99 -3.60 -18.20
CA GLN A 398 4.72 -4.21 -17.86
C GLN A 398 4.77 -5.71 -18.11
N LYS A 399 3.96 -6.45 -17.35
CA LYS A 399 3.74 -7.88 -17.64
C LYS A 399 3.03 -8.01 -18.98
N ASN A 400 3.39 -9.03 -19.76
CA ASN A 400 2.83 -9.31 -21.10
C ASN A 400 3.10 -8.21 -22.15
N THR A 401 4.14 -7.41 -21.97
CA THR A 401 4.67 -6.54 -23.03
C THR A 401 5.31 -7.40 -24.08
N LEU A 402 5.12 -7.05 -25.35
CA LEU A 402 5.74 -7.79 -26.46
C LEU A 402 7.27 -7.80 -26.25
N GLN A 403 7.87 -8.98 -26.45
CA GLN A 403 9.30 -9.26 -26.25
C GLN A 403 9.84 -8.80 -24.88
N ASN A 404 8.94 -8.60 -23.90
CA ASN A 404 9.26 -8.16 -22.52
C ASN A 404 10.11 -6.88 -22.44
N LEU A 405 9.87 -5.96 -23.37
CA LEU A 405 10.59 -4.70 -23.49
C LEU A 405 9.96 -3.59 -22.64
N GLU A 406 10.62 -2.47 -22.62
CA GLU A 406 10.27 -1.31 -21.77
C GLU A 406 9.44 -0.25 -22.52
N ASN A 407 8.88 0.64 -21.72
CA ASN A 407 8.30 1.91 -22.13
C ASN A 407 9.23 3.02 -21.64
N VAL A 408 9.56 3.98 -22.49
CA VAL A 408 10.52 5.05 -22.16
C VAL A 408 9.95 6.40 -22.54
N GLY A 409 9.96 7.33 -21.60
CA GLY A 409 9.72 8.74 -21.86
C GLY A 409 11.04 9.46 -22.15
N TRP A 410 11.06 10.19 -23.25
CA TRP A 410 12.18 11.01 -23.72
C TRP A 410 11.79 12.47 -23.65
N CYS A 411 12.69 13.35 -23.24
CA CYS A 411 12.43 14.78 -23.18
C CYS A 411 13.64 15.60 -23.61
N LYS A 412 13.37 16.84 -24.01
CA LYS A 412 14.42 17.87 -24.05
C LYS A 412 14.82 18.23 -22.62
N PRO A 413 16.07 18.62 -22.35
CA PRO A 413 16.51 19.00 -21.02
C PRO A 413 15.63 20.10 -20.40
N GLY A 414 15.18 19.90 -19.15
CA GLY A 414 14.30 20.83 -18.43
C GLY A 414 12.80 20.63 -18.67
N HIS A 415 12.43 19.59 -19.44
CA HIS A 415 11.02 19.25 -19.74
C HIS A 415 10.64 17.87 -19.23
N GLU A 416 11.26 17.41 -18.15
CA GLU A 416 10.93 16.14 -17.51
C GLU A 416 9.51 16.14 -16.96
N GLY A 417 8.74 15.08 -17.23
CA GLY A 417 7.39 14.92 -16.69
C GLY A 417 7.41 14.46 -15.24
N TYR A 418 7.19 15.35 -14.30
CA TYR A 418 7.28 15.11 -12.86
C TYR A 418 6.27 14.08 -12.39
N TYR A 419 4.99 14.23 -12.81
CA TYR A 419 3.95 13.27 -12.44
C TYR A 419 4.29 11.85 -12.88
N ASN A 420 4.84 11.68 -14.10
CA ASN A 420 5.22 10.37 -14.61
C ASN A 420 6.32 9.73 -13.76
N ILE A 421 7.31 10.53 -13.34
CA ILE A 421 8.37 10.06 -12.45
C ILE A 421 7.78 9.66 -11.08
N TYR A 422 6.96 10.50 -10.45
CA TYR A 422 6.41 10.23 -9.13
C TYR A 422 5.54 8.97 -9.07
N ILE A 423 4.70 8.74 -10.11
CA ILE A 423 3.83 7.57 -10.15
C ILE A 423 4.63 6.28 -10.42
N MET A 424 5.68 6.36 -11.26
CA MET A 424 6.51 5.20 -11.59
C MET A 424 7.42 4.81 -10.44
N GLU A 425 8.05 5.77 -9.78
CA GLU A 425 8.97 5.51 -8.66
C GLU A 425 8.24 5.35 -7.32
N GLU A 426 6.92 5.59 -7.24
CA GLU A 426 6.08 5.42 -6.05
C GLU A 426 6.59 6.15 -4.81
N VAL A 427 7.10 7.34 -4.99
CA VAL A 427 7.70 8.15 -3.91
C VAL A 427 6.73 9.10 -3.26
N GLN A 428 5.59 9.37 -3.88
CA GLN A 428 4.65 10.40 -3.48
C GLN A 428 3.22 9.86 -3.35
N THR A 429 2.45 10.42 -2.43
CA THR A 429 1.00 10.22 -2.38
C THR A 429 0.34 10.79 -3.63
N ILE A 430 -0.54 10.01 -4.25
CA ILE A 430 -1.37 10.45 -5.39
C ILE A 430 -2.82 10.36 -4.96
N LEU A 431 -3.47 11.50 -4.82
CA LEU A 431 -4.91 11.57 -4.57
C LEU A 431 -5.63 11.56 -5.90
N SER A 432 -6.62 10.68 -6.04
CA SER A 432 -7.29 10.46 -7.31
C SER A 432 -8.78 10.77 -7.21
N ALA A 433 -9.29 11.53 -8.17
CA ALA A 433 -10.70 11.78 -8.41
C ALA A 433 -11.18 11.09 -9.68
N GLY A 434 -12.47 10.75 -9.74
CA GLY A 434 -13.13 10.18 -10.90
C GLY A 434 -13.23 8.65 -10.90
N ALA A 435 -14.09 8.14 -11.79
CA ALA A 435 -14.34 6.70 -11.94
C ALA A 435 -13.07 5.96 -12.35
N GLY A 436 -12.84 4.81 -11.73
CA GLY A 436 -11.61 4.01 -11.92
C GLY A 436 -10.36 4.62 -11.29
N GLY A 437 -10.46 5.77 -10.64
CA GLY A 437 -9.37 6.41 -9.93
C GLY A 437 -8.84 5.54 -8.79
N SER A 438 -7.52 5.53 -8.63
CA SER A 438 -6.83 4.81 -7.56
C SER A 438 -6.00 5.78 -6.76
N THR A 439 -6.52 6.21 -5.61
CA THR A 439 -5.73 6.94 -4.63
C THR A 439 -4.64 6.04 -4.09
N LYS A 440 -3.40 6.49 -4.16
CA LYS A 440 -2.23 5.81 -3.62
C LYS A 440 -1.63 6.65 -2.50
N LEU A 441 -1.76 6.15 -1.29
CA LEU A 441 -1.19 6.78 -0.11
C LEU A 441 0.21 6.22 0.14
N VAL A 442 1.17 7.09 0.35
CA VAL A 442 2.57 6.74 0.60
C VAL A 442 3.00 7.39 1.91
N ALA A 443 3.51 6.59 2.83
CA ALA A 443 4.03 7.06 4.11
C ALA A 443 5.36 6.38 4.46
N ASP A 444 6.06 6.91 5.45
CA ASP A 444 7.33 6.38 5.98
C ASP A 444 8.39 6.18 4.88
N GLY A 445 8.51 7.13 3.96
CA GLY A 445 9.49 7.08 2.86
C GLY A 445 9.23 5.92 1.88
N GLY A 446 7.96 5.58 1.63
CA GLY A 446 7.56 4.51 0.71
C GLY A 446 7.47 3.11 1.34
N LYS A 447 7.75 2.97 2.64
CA LYS A 447 7.67 1.68 3.35
C LYS A 447 6.22 1.24 3.62
N ARG A 448 5.30 2.19 3.72
CA ARG A 448 3.86 1.92 3.84
C ARG A 448 3.13 2.48 2.64
N MET A 449 2.32 1.66 2.01
CA MET A 449 1.44 2.06 0.93
C MET A 449 0.05 1.47 1.11
N GLN A 450 -0.96 2.29 0.82
CA GLN A 450 -2.35 1.86 0.75
C GLN A 450 -2.96 2.35 -0.56
N ARG A 451 -3.87 1.58 -1.13
CA ARG A 451 -4.63 1.99 -2.31
C ARG A 451 -6.11 1.97 -2.00
N ILE A 452 -6.79 3.05 -2.35
CA ILE A 452 -8.23 3.20 -2.23
C ILE A 452 -8.79 3.44 -3.63
N PHE A 453 -9.77 2.63 -4.02
CA PHE A 453 -10.30 2.65 -5.38
C PHE A 453 -11.68 3.29 -5.43
N ASN A 454 -11.90 4.15 -6.40
CA ASN A 454 -13.23 4.58 -6.79
C ASN A 454 -13.95 3.48 -7.59
N PHE A 455 -15.27 3.61 -7.73
CA PHE A 455 -16.02 2.74 -8.62
C PHE A 455 -15.49 2.83 -10.04
N LYS A 456 -15.45 1.69 -10.71
CA LYS A 456 -14.77 1.53 -11.99
C LYS A 456 -15.50 2.20 -13.14
N TYR A 457 -16.84 2.18 -13.12
CA TYR A 457 -17.68 2.66 -14.20
C TYR A 457 -18.39 3.98 -13.84
N PRO A 458 -18.57 4.92 -14.79
CA PRO A 458 -19.19 6.22 -14.53
C PRO A 458 -20.59 6.16 -13.95
N ASN A 459 -21.44 5.22 -14.40
CA ASN A 459 -22.79 5.06 -13.88
C ASN A 459 -22.81 4.65 -12.40
N GLU A 460 -21.96 3.69 -11.98
CA GLU A 460 -21.80 3.32 -10.58
C GLU A 460 -21.25 4.49 -9.76
N TYR A 461 -20.24 5.17 -10.29
CA TYR A 461 -19.64 6.34 -9.64
C TYR A 461 -20.67 7.43 -9.35
N ILE A 462 -21.55 7.74 -10.31
CA ILE A 462 -22.62 8.73 -10.14
C ILE A 462 -23.67 8.23 -9.13
N GLN A 463 -24.16 7.01 -9.29
CA GLN A 463 -25.24 6.45 -8.46
C GLN A 463 -24.82 6.28 -6.99
N ARG A 464 -23.56 5.94 -6.76
CA ARG A 464 -23.01 5.67 -5.43
C ARG A 464 -22.05 6.78 -4.99
N PHE A 465 -22.29 8.00 -5.41
CA PHE A 465 -21.35 9.11 -5.17
C PHE A 465 -21.13 9.41 -3.68
N ALA A 466 -22.15 9.24 -2.84
CA ALA A 466 -22.01 9.39 -1.39
C ALA A 466 -20.96 8.43 -0.81
N GLU A 467 -20.89 7.18 -1.30
CA GLU A 467 -19.87 6.21 -0.88
C GLU A 467 -18.48 6.59 -1.39
N VAL A 468 -18.39 7.24 -2.57
CA VAL A 468 -17.09 7.77 -3.06
C VAL A 468 -16.54 8.80 -2.09
N LEU A 469 -17.38 9.72 -1.61
CA LEU A 469 -16.97 10.74 -0.64
C LEU A 469 -16.59 10.11 0.71
N GLU A 470 -17.34 9.10 1.16
CA GLU A 470 -17.02 8.40 2.41
C GLU A 470 -15.65 7.71 2.35
N ARG A 471 -15.33 7.03 1.24
CA ARG A 471 -14.01 6.42 1.04
C ARG A 471 -12.85 7.44 1.09
N LYS A 472 -13.12 8.72 0.78
CA LYS A 472 -12.07 9.76 0.90
C LYS A 472 -11.72 10.05 2.35
N LYS A 473 -12.60 9.84 3.30
CA LYS A 473 -12.31 10.01 4.72
C LYS A 473 -11.35 8.93 5.25
N GLU A 474 -11.36 7.73 4.66
CA GLU A 474 -10.48 6.63 5.06
C GLU A 474 -8.98 6.98 4.92
N TRP A 475 -8.60 7.73 3.86
CA TRP A 475 -7.19 8.05 3.65
C TRP A 475 -6.65 9.11 4.62
N LEU A 476 -7.52 9.99 5.14
CA LEU A 476 -7.11 10.94 6.16
C LEU A 476 -6.56 10.22 7.39
N SER A 477 -7.25 9.19 7.85
CA SER A 477 -6.80 8.33 8.95
C SER A 477 -5.41 7.71 8.67
N PHE A 478 -5.19 7.18 7.46
CA PHE A 478 -3.88 6.64 7.09
C PHE A 478 -2.74 7.69 7.17
N MET A 479 -3.01 8.92 6.73
CA MET A 479 -1.99 9.98 6.64
C MET A 479 -1.67 10.62 7.99
N ILE A 480 -2.66 10.76 8.88
CA ILE A 480 -2.49 11.42 10.18
C ILE A 480 -2.21 10.45 11.33
N THR A 481 -2.50 9.14 11.17
CA THR A 481 -2.21 8.15 12.21
C THR A 481 -0.71 8.05 12.44
N ILE A 482 -0.28 8.24 13.68
CA ILE A 482 1.09 8.02 14.11
C ILE A 482 1.32 6.52 14.21
N TRP A 483 1.89 5.95 13.16
CA TRP A 483 2.11 4.52 13.08
C TRP A 483 3.44 4.12 13.72
N VAL A 484 3.37 3.29 14.76
CA VAL A 484 4.55 2.69 15.39
C VAL A 484 4.77 1.30 14.81
N PRO A 485 5.83 1.05 14.02
CA PRO A 485 6.11 -0.27 13.48
C PRO A 485 6.45 -1.26 14.60
N LYS A 486 6.22 -2.54 14.35
CA LYS A 486 6.74 -3.58 15.24
C LYS A 486 8.26 -3.59 15.18
N ARG A 487 8.90 -3.65 16.36
CA ARG A 487 10.33 -3.80 16.50
C ARG A 487 10.66 -5.27 16.71
N LEU A 488 11.65 -5.76 15.99
CA LEU A 488 12.20 -7.10 16.19
C LEU A 488 13.50 -6.96 16.98
N VAL A 489 13.55 -7.57 18.15
CA VAL A 489 14.68 -7.48 19.09
C VAL A 489 15.32 -8.87 19.19
N GLU A 490 16.64 -8.96 18.98
CA GLU A 490 17.37 -10.21 19.17
C GLU A 490 17.37 -10.58 20.66
N VAL A 491 17.07 -11.84 20.96
CA VAL A 491 17.09 -12.38 22.33
C VAL A 491 18.49 -12.25 22.94
N ASP A 492 19.54 -12.45 22.16
CA ASP A 492 20.91 -12.28 22.63
C ASP A 492 21.21 -10.83 23.05
N LEU A 493 20.72 -9.83 22.31
CA LEU A 493 20.86 -8.43 22.70
C LEU A 493 20.06 -8.11 23.96
N TYR A 494 18.87 -8.70 24.10
CA TYR A 494 18.11 -8.63 25.35
C TYR A 494 18.92 -9.23 26.52
N ASN A 495 19.47 -10.44 26.36
CA ASN A 495 20.25 -11.14 27.41
C ASN A 495 21.49 -10.32 27.82
N VAL A 496 22.16 -9.66 26.88
CA VAL A 496 23.26 -8.74 27.21
C VAL A 496 22.74 -7.55 28.04
N ALA A 497 21.63 -6.97 27.70
CA ALA A 497 21.02 -5.87 28.45
C ALA A 497 20.52 -6.31 29.83
N ALA A 498 20.01 -7.53 29.95
CA ALA A 498 19.55 -8.14 31.20
C ALA A 498 20.64 -8.33 32.27
N ARG A 499 21.91 -8.28 31.88
CA ARG A 499 23.05 -8.24 32.83
C ARG A 499 23.08 -6.95 33.67
N SER A 500 22.35 -5.89 33.23
CA SER A 500 22.16 -4.66 33.99
C SER A 500 20.65 -4.43 34.23
N PRO A 501 19.99 -5.25 35.05
CA PRO A 501 18.55 -5.37 35.10
C PRO A 501 17.84 -4.07 35.56
N GLN A 502 18.43 -3.35 36.55
CA GLN A 502 17.89 -2.06 37.00
C GLN A 502 17.89 -1.00 35.90
N ALA A 503 18.98 -0.93 35.12
CA ALA A 503 19.10 0.01 34.02
C ALA A 503 18.11 -0.35 32.90
N LEU A 504 17.97 -1.64 32.58
CA LEU A 504 17.01 -2.11 31.55
C LEU A 504 15.55 -1.80 31.95
N ALA A 505 15.18 -2.06 33.22
CA ALA A 505 13.85 -1.75 33.75
C ALA A 505 13.60 -0.22 33.68
N GLN A 506 14.51 0.59 34.19
CA GLN A 506 14.39 2.05 34.20
C GLN A 506 14.26 2.63 32.79
N LEU A 507 15.06 2.15 31.83
CA LEU A 507 14.98 2.59 30.42
C LEU A 507 13.64 2.22 29.79
N SER A 508 13.12 1.05 30.07
CA SER A 508 11.83 0.59 29.55
C SER A 508 10.67 1.41 30.11
N GLU A 509 10.66 1.67 31.42
CA GLU A 509 9.64 2.48 32.08
C GLU A 509 9.70 3.94 31.59
N ASN A 510 10.88 4.55 31.52
CA ASN A 510 11.07 5.88 30.98
C ASN A 510 10.63 5.99 29.52
N SER A 511 10.85 4.93 28.74
CA SER A 511 10.41 4.88 27.35
C SER A 511 8.89 4.87 27.23
N TYR A 512 8.21 4.08 28.06
CA TYR A 512 6.75 4.05 28.11
C TYR A 512 6.17 5.40 28.59
N ALA A 513 6.71 5.96 29.67
CA ALA A 513 6.29 7.27 30.17
C ALA A 513 6.40 8.37 29.10
N ARG A 514 7.50 8.40 28.33
CA ARG A 514 7.65 9.34 27.19
C ARG A 514 6.60 9.14 26.12
N ARG A 515 6.26 7.88 25.79
CA ARG A 515 5.20 7.58 24.82
C ARG A 515 3.83 8.10 25.28
N VAL A 516 3.50 7.93 26.56
CA VAL A 516 2.26 8.44 27.16
C VAL A 516 2.23 9.96 27.17
N GLN A 517 3.33 10.63 27.57
CA GLN A 517 3.45 12.08 27.53
C GLN A 517 3.28 12.64 26.12
N TYR A 518 3.85 11.97 25.12
CA TYR A 518 3.69 12.34 23.71
C TYR A 518 2.26 12.16 23.22
N ALA A 519 1.58 11.07 23.61
CA ALA A 519 0.17 10.86 23.34
C ALA A 519 -0.68 11.99 23.94
N ALA A 520 -0.43 12.38 25.20
CA ALA A 520 -1.12 13.49 25.86
C ALA A 520 -0.94 14.83 25.12
N GLN A 521 0.27 15.13 24.63
CA GLN A 521 0.51 16.31 23.80
C GLN A 521 -0.30 16.28 22.50
N LYS A 522 -0.43 15.11 21.86
CA LYS A 522 -1.21 14.96 20.63
C LYS A 522 -2.71 15.13 20.88
N VAL A 523 -3.23 14.54 21.95
CA VAL A 523 -4.64 14.72 22.36
C VAL A 523 -4.93 16.19 22.62
N ARG A 524 -4.08 16.87 23.40
CA ARG A 524 -4.26 18.30 23.69
C ARG A 524 -4.18 19.17 22.43
N GLY A 525 -3.25 18.85 21.51
CA GLY A 525 -3.08 19.56 20.26
C GLY A 525 -4.20 19.34 19.24
N SER A 526 -5.00 18.30 19.38
CA SER A 526 -6.14 18.03 18.50
C SER A 526 -7.38 18.86 18.86
N GLY A 527 -7.49 19.35 20.09
CA GLY A 527 -8.70 20.02 20.59
C GLY A 527 -9.88 19.08 20.86
N ALA A 528 -9.69 17.75 20.78
CA ALA A 528 -10.73 16.77 21.02
C ALA A 528 -11.20 16.80 22.49
N LYS A 529 -12.51 16.63 22.69
CA LYS A 529 -13.15 16.50 24.02
C LYS A 529 -13.26 15.04 24.47
N ILE A 530 -13.32 14.12 23.52
CA ILE A 530 -13.49 12.69 23.74
C ILE A 530 -12.31 11.93 23.14
N VAL A 531 -11.64 11.14 23.97
CA VAL A 531 -10.59 10.20 23.54
C VAL A 531 -11.15 8.80 23.60
N MET A 532 -11.18 8.11 22.47
CA MET A 532 -11.63 6.73 22.35
C MET A 532 -10.41 5.81 22.34
N LEU A 533 -10.19 5.04 23.41
CA LEU A 533 -8.99 4.21 23.58
C LEU A 533 -9.36 2.73 23.56
N THR A 534 -8.90 2.01 22.54
CA THR A 534 -9.05 0.56 22.42
C THR A 534 -7.70 -0.16 22.40
N GLY A 535 -7.79 -1.47 22.47
CA GLY A 535 -6.65 -2.39 22.29
C GLY A 535 -7.08 -3.83 22.55
N PRO A 536 -6.31 -4.80 22.07
CA PRO A 536 -6.61 -6.21 22.27
C PRO A 536 -6.53 -6.58 23.77
N SER A 537 -7.08 -7.73 24.11
CA SER A 537 -7.01 -8.23 25.49
C SER A 537 -5.58 -8.31 26.01
N ALA A 538 -5.35 -7.91 27.26
CA ALA A 538 -4.04 -7.84 27.90
C ALA A 538 -3.01 -6.95 27.19
N SER A 539 -3.47 -5.92 26.48
CA SER A 539 -2.59 -4.88 25.89
C SER A 539 -2.21 -3.77 26.88
N GLY A 540 -2.85 -3.71 28.06
CA GLY A 540 -2.65 -2.64 29.05
C GLY A 540 -3.49 -1.38 28.76
N LYS A 541 -4.65 -1.50 28.08
CA LYS A 541 -5.48 -0.36 27.70
C LYS A 541 -6.03 0.42 28.90
N THR A 542 -6.56 -0.28 29.90
CA THR A 542 -7.18 0.36 31.08
C THR A 542 -6.16 1.18 31.86
N THR A 543 -5.01 0.57 32.21
CA THR A 543 -3.94 1.28 32.90
C THR A 543 -3.33 2.39 32.04
N SER A 544 -3.21 2.19 30.71
CA SER A 544 -2.75 3.24 29.80
C SER A 544 -3.73 4.43 29.73
N ALA A 545 -5.05 4.19 29.83
CA ALA A 545 -6.05 5.27 29.90
C ALA A 545 -5.84 6.14 31.15
N HIS A 546 -5.62 5.52 32.30
CA HIS A 546 -5.31 6.24 33.55
C HIS A 546 -3.96 6.96 33.49
N CYS A 547 -2.91 6.34 32.92
CA CYS A 547 -1.62 7.01 32.69
C CYS A 547 -1.77 8.23 31.76
N LEU A 548 -2.56 8.10 30.70
CA LEU A 548 -2.86 9.20 29.78
C LEU A 548 -3.62 10.34 30.47
N ALA A 549 -4.62 10.03 31.28
CA ALA A 549 -5.36 11.03 32.08
C ALA A 549 -4.42 11.78 33.01
N LYS A 550 -3.56 11.07 33.74
CA LYS A 550 -2.55 11.64 34.63
C LYS A 550 -1.59 12.57 33.87
N ALA A 551 -1.14 12.15 32.68
CA ALA A 551 -0.26 12.96 31.84
C ALA A 551 -0.95 14.23 31.31
N LEU A 552 -2.23 14.17 30.92
CA LEU A 552 -3.03 15.32 30.51
C LEU A 552 -3.20 16.31 31.67
N VAL A 553 -3.52 15.83 32.87
CA VAL A 553 -3.63 16.69 34.07
C VAL A 553 -2.30 17.38 34.39
N GLN A 554 -1.18 16.66 34.32
CA GLN A 554 0.16 17.24 34.48
C GLN A 554 0.47 18.31 33.43
N GLN A 555 -0.12 18.24 32.26
CA GLN A 555 0.01 19.23 31.17
C GLN A 555 -1.06 20.35 31.26
N GLY A 556 -1.85 20.40 32.33
CA GLY A 556 -2.85 21.43 32.59
C GLY A 556 -4.21 21.21 31.92
N THR A 557 -4.51 19.96 31.48
CA THR A 557 -5.81 19.62 30.90
C THR A 557 -6.51 18.63 31.84
N PRO A 558 -7.65 19.00 32.47
CA PRO A 558 -8.45 18.05 33.27
C PRO A 558 -8.82 16.82 32.41
N ALA A 559 -8.73 15.65 32.97
CA ALA A 559 -9.08 14.42 32.23
C ALA A 559 -9.71 13.38 33.19
N GLN A 560 -10.73 12.72 32.70
CA GLN A 560 -11.41 11.64 33.43
C GLN A 560 -11.50 10.40 32.52
N VAL A 561 -11.48 9.21 33.15
CA VAL A 561 -11.54 7.93 32.44
C VAL A 561 -12.91 7.31 32.65
N VAL A 562 -13.52 6.86 31.56
CA VAL A 562 -14.81 6.13 31.55
C VAL A 562 -14.58 4.77 30.92
N SER A 563 -14.93 3.70 31.61
CA SER A 563 -14.91 2.36 31.07
C SER A 563 -16.19 2.00 30.34
N LEU A 564 -16.10 1.48 29.14
CA LEU A 564 -17.26 0.91 28.43
C LEU A 564 -17.88 -0.29 29.14
N ASP A 565 -17.13 -0.95 30.01
CA ASP A 565 -17.64 -2.08 30.81
C ASP A 565 -18.77 -1.66 31.75
N ASN A 566 -18.86 -0.38 32.13
CA ASN A 566 -19.99 0.14 32.90
C ASN A 566 -21.32 0.10 32.13
N PHE A 567 -21.28 0.03 30.81
CA PHE A 567 -22.46 0.05 29.94
C PHE A 567 -22.98 -1.33 29.54
N PHE A 568 -22.52 -2.41 30.18
CA PHE A 568 -23.06 -3.74 29.93
C PHE A 568 -24.55 -3.83 30.30
N LYS A 569 -25.33 -4.54 29.49
CA LYS A 569 -26.78 -4.74 29.72
C LYS A 569 -27.09 -5.76 30.80
N GLY A 570 -26.17 -6.68 31.08
CA GLY A 570 -26.34 -7.85 31.94
C GLY A 570 -26.40 -9.17 31.14
N ALA A 571 -25.95 -10.26 31.74
CA ALA A 571 -25.77 -11.55 31.10
C ALA A 571 -27.03 -12.13 30.42
N ALA A 572 -28.22 -11.80 30.92
CA ALA A 572 -29.49 -12.21 30.34
C ALA A 572 -29.75 -11.70 28.91
N TYR A 573 -29.10 -10.62 28.53
CA TYR A 573 -29.26 -9.95 27.23
C TYR A 573 -28.13 -10.23 26.26
N TYR A 574 -27.15 -11.07 26.62
CA TYR A 574 -25.98 -11.32 25.75
C TYR A 574 -26.33 -12.28 24.61
N PRO A 575 -25.84 -12.01 23.41
CA PRO A 575 -25.94 -12.93 22.29
C PRO A 575 -25.31 -14.28 22.61
N LYS A 576 -25.85 -15.34 22.03
CA LYS A 576 -25.28 -16.68 22.13
C LYS A 576 -24.49 -17.05 20.91
N MET A 577 -23.38 -17.72 21.13
CA MET A 577 -22.56 -18.34 20.10
C MET A 577 -23.27 -19.59 19.53
N PRO A 578 -22.85 -20.12 18.37
CA PRO A 578 -23.44 -21.34 17.81
C PRO A 578 -23.38 -22.57 18.73
N ASP A 579 -22.43 -22.60 19.67
CA ASP A 579 -22.30 -23.66 20.69
C ASP A 579 -23.16 -23.44 21.93
N GLY A 580 -24.02 -22.39 21.93
CA GLY A 580 -24.94 -22.04 23.01
C GLY A 580 -24.29 -21.23 24.15
N THR A 581 -23.01 -20.98 24.15
CA THR A 581 -22.32 -20.14 25.14
C THR A 581 -22.55 -18.65 24.86
N LEU A 582 -22.40 -17.79 25.90
CA LEU A 582 -22.55 -16.35 25.76
C LEU A 582 -21.35 -15.73 25.02
N ASP A 583 -21.66 -14.81 24.10
CA ASP A 583 -20.64 -14.02 23.38
C ASP A 583 -20.40 -12.70 24.13
N TYR A 584 -19.47 -12.72 25.09
CA TYR A 584 -19.12 -11.56 25.92
C TYR A 584 -18.37 -10.47 25.13
N GLU A 585 -17.86 -10.77 23.95
CA GLU A 585 -17.09 -9.83 23.13
C GLU A 585 -17.97 -9.14 22.06
N ASN A 586 -19.26 -9.48 21.97
CA ASN A 586 -20.18 -8.89 21.01
C ASN A 586 -20.55 -7.45 21.39
N LEU A 587 -20.63 -6.58 20.39
CA LEU A 587 -21.05 -5.19 20.58
C LEU A 587 -22.45 -5.05 21.20
N GLU A 588 -23.34 -5.99 20.93
CA GLU A 588 -24.72 -6.01 21.47
C GLU A 588 -24.80 -6.25 22.96
N THR A 589 -23.72 -6.64 23.63
CA THR A 589 -23.62 -6.72 25.09
C THR A 589 -23.70 -5.35 25.76
N LEU A 590 -23.36 -4.30 25.01
CA LEU A 590 -23.37 -2.91 25.48
C LEU A 590 -24.67 -2.19 25.16
N ASP A 591 -25.03 -1.25 25.99
CA ASP A 591 -26.16 -0.35 25.79
C ASP A 591 -25.79 0.82 24.89
N LEU A 592 -25.81 0.57 23.58
CA LEU A 592 -25.39 1.55 22.56
C LEU A 592 -26.17 2.86 22.59
N PRO A 593 -27.52 2.87 22.78
CA PRO A 593 -28.27 4.12 22.92
C PRO A 593 -27.79 4.96 24.11
N LEU A 594 -27.55 4.36 25.26
CA LEU A 594 -27.09 5.05 26.46
C LEU A 594 -25.65 5.57 26.28
N ILE A 595 -24.75 4.79 25.68
CA ILE A 595 -23.39 5.25 25.35
C ILE A 595 -23.43 6.49 24.44
N LYS A 596 -24.17 6.44 23.34
CA LYS A 596 -24.34 7.56 22.42
C LYS A 596 -24.88 8.80 23.13
N GLN A 597 -25.86 8.66 23.99
CA GLN A 597 -26.40 9.74 24.76
C GLN A 597 -25.36 10.35 25.71
N CYS A 598 -24.67 9.54 26.50
CA CYS A 598 -23.64 10.01 27.43
C CYS A 598 -22.51 10.72 26.71
N LEU A 599 -22.00 10.15 25.61
CA LEU A 599 -20.91 10.76 24.81
C LEU A 599 -21.37 12.09 24.20
N HIS A 600 -22.59 12.17 23.68
CA HIS A 600 -23.13 13.42 23.15
C HIS A 600 -23.26 14.49 24.27
N GLN A 601 -23.78 14.16 25.42
CA GLN A 601 -23.88 15.08 26.57
C GLN A 601 -22.49 15.57 26.99
N LEU A 602 -21.51 14.67 27.10
CA LEU A 602 -20.13 15.04 27.41
C LEU A 602 -19.51 15.99 26.37
N SER A 603 -19.77 15.76 25.07
CA SER A 603 -19.26 16.61 24.00
C SER A 603 -19.89 18.01 24.02
N GLU A 604 -21.18 18.15 24.35
CA GLU A 604 -21.90 19.40 24.36
C GLU A 604 -21.72 20.18 25.67
N THR A 605 -21.91 19.50 26.79
CA THR A 605 -22.00 20.16 28.11
C THR A 605 -20.83 19.88 29.04
N GLY A 606 -19.99 18.88 28.71
CA GLY A 606 -18.94 18.37 29.59
C GLY A 606 -19.46 17.56 30.78
N LYS A 607 -20.77 17.27 30.86
CA LYS A 607 -21.41 16.59 32.03
C LYS A 607 -22.33 15.48 31.56
N THR A 608 -22.40 14.41 32.35
CA THR A 608 -23.40 13.31 32.17
C THR A 608 -23.48 12.48 33.45
N GLU A 609 -24.41 11.51 33.47
CA GLU A 609 -24.52 10.49 34.51
C GLU A 609 -24.15 9.14 33.90
N LEU A 610 -23.20 8.43 34.49
CA LEU A 610 -22.72 7.14 34.00
C LEU A 610 -23.42 6.00 34.72
N PRO A 611 -23.77 4.91 34.05
CA PRO A 611 -24.23 3.71 34.69
C PRO A 611 -23.10 3.05 35.49
N ILE A 612 -23.48 2.28 36.53
CA ILE A 612 -22.54 1.45 37.27
C ILE A 612 -22.91 -0.02 36.99
N TYR A 613 -21.93 -0.83 36.62
CA TYR A 613 -22.11 -2.26 36.42
C TYR A 613 -21.44 -3.05 37.54
N ASP A 614 -22.21 -3.89 38.18
CA ASP A 614 -21.75 -4.78 39.24
C ASP A 614 -21.34 -6.14 38.63
N PHE A 615 -20.02 -6.37 38.57
CA PHE A 615 -19.43 -7.62 38.02
C PHE A 615 -19.72 -8.85 38.94
N ALA A 616 -20.02 -8.66 40.21
CA ALA A 616 -20.27 -9.78 41.10
C ALA A 616 -21.68 -10.35 40.89
N THR A 617 -22.65 -9.49 40.60
CA THR A 617 -24.03 -9.86 40.28
C THR A 617 -24.30 -9.98 38.77
N GLU A 618 -23.36 -9.58 37.94
CA GLU A 618 -23.50 -9.46 36.47
C GLU A 618 -24.73 -8.61 36.05
N GLN A 619 -25.02 -7.53 36.79
CA GLN A 619 -26.18 -6.66 36.57
C GLN A 619 -25.79 -5.18 36.67
N ARG A 620 -26.61 -4.33 36.07
CA ARG A 620 -26.51 -2.89 36.23
C ARG A 620 -27.08 -2.47 37.58
N ALA A 621 -26.34 -1.65 38.32
CA ALA A 621 -26.81 -1.05 39.55
C ALA A 621 -27.90 0.03 39.28
N ALA A 622 -28.77 0.27 40.27
CA ALA A 622 -29.75 1.38 40.18
C ALA A 622 -29.08 2.76 40.37
N ALA A 623 -27.92 2.80 40.98
CA ALA A 623 -27.15 4.04 41.19
C ALA A 623 -26.42 4.47 39.90
N VAL A 624 -26.25 5.78 39.75
CA VAL A 624 -25.46 6.39 38.65
C VAL A 624 -24.34 7.23 39.24
N GLU A 625 -23.27 7.40 38.48
CA GLU A 625 -22.10 8.22 38.85
C GLU A 625 -22.10 9.51 38.02
N PRO A 626 -22.23 10.70 38.62
CA PRO A 626 -22.15 11.95 37.90
C PRO A 626 -20.71 12.25 37.51
N ILE A 627 -20.50 12.68 36.29
CA ILE A 627 -19.20 13.10 35.74
C ILE A 627 -19.26 14.56 35.26
N ASP A 628 -18.23 15.34 35.59
CA ASP A 628 -18.03 16.73 35.15
C ASP A 628 -16.59 16.88 34.68
N LEU A 629 -16.39 17.13 33.38
CA LEU A 629 -15.07 17.26 32.77
C LEU A 629 -14.34 18.59 33.07
N GLN A 630 -15.04 19.56 33.66
CA GLN A 630 -14.50 20.87 33.99
C GLN A 630 -13.75 21.54 32.80
N GLY A 631 -14.28 21.40 31.59
CA GLY A 631 -13.66 21.89 30.37
C GLY A 631 -12.49 21.02 29.84
N GLY A 632 -12.29 19.86 30.43
CA GLY A 632 -11.23 18.92 30.05
C GLY A 632 -11.68 17.82 29.07
N VAL A 633 -11.04 16.66 29.14
CA VAL A 633 -11.15 15.56 28.20
C VAL A 633 -11.73 14.30 28.88
N CYS A 634 -12.64 13.61 28.21
CA CYS A 634 -13.11 12.28 28.60
C CYS A 634 -12.32 11.22 27.83
N ILE A 635 -11.69 10.28 28.55
CA ILE A 635 -11.04 9.12 27.95
C ILE A 635 -11.95 7.90 28.14
N VAL A 636 -12.53 7.44 27.03
CA VAL A 636 -13.41 6.26 26.99
C VAL A 636 -12.59 5.05 26.61
N GLU A 637 -12.42 4.10 27.53
CA GLU A 637 -11.65 2.89 27.26
C GLU A 637 -12.55 1.66 27.15
N GLY A 638 -12.17 0.73 26.27
CA GLY A 638 -12.83 -0.55 26.09
C GLY A 638 -12.48 -1.20 24.76
N ILE A 639 -12.83 -2.47 24.62
CA ILE A 639 -12.52 -3.22 23.39
C ILE A 639 -13.21 -2.65 22.16
N HIS A 640 -14.40 -2.07 22.33
CA HIS A 640 -15.21 -1.48 21.26
C HIS A 640 -14.98 0.02 21.06
N ALA A 641 -14.10 0.68 21.83
CA ALA A 641 -14.00 2.13 21.84
C ALA A 641 -13.76 2.77 20.45
N LEU A 642 -13.13 2.08 19.50
CA LEU A 642 -12.95 2.59 18.14
C LEU A 642 -14.08 2.22 17.17
N ASN A 643 -15.13 1.52 17.62
CA ASN A 643 -16.27 1.26 16.77
C ASN A 643 -17.06 2.56 16.50
N PRO A 644 -17.25 2.97 15.23
CA PRO A 644 -17.90 4.23 14.89
C PRO A 644 -19.37 4.29 15.34
N GLU A 645 -20.01 3.15 15.59
CA GLU A 645 -21.38 3.13 16.12
C GLU A 645 -21.51 3.79 17.48
N LEU A 646 -20.45 3.80 18.30
CA LEU A 646 -20.51 4.44 19.64
C LEU A 646 -20.54 5.96 19.56
N THR A 647 -19.89 6.54 18.57
CA THR A 647 -19.65 8.00 18.47
C THR A 647 -20.55 8.71 17.47
N GLY A 648 -21.56 8.04 16.93
CA GLY A 648 -22.39 8.56 15.84
C GLY A 648 -23.13 9.88 16.11
N LEU A 649 -23.23 10.34 17.37
CA LEU A 649 -23.82 11.62 17.76
C LEU A 649 -22.78 12.68 18.15
N VAL A 650 -21.49 12.37 18.13
CA VAL A 650 -20.39 13.27 18.48
C VAL A 650 -19.70 13.74 17.19
N PRO A 651 -19.46 15.06 17.00
CA PRO A 651 -18.67 15.56 15.86
C PRO A 651 -17.28 14.93 15.81
N ASP A 652 -16.85 14.52 14.61
CA ASP A 652 -15.61 13.76 14.43
C ASP A 652 -14.35 14.55 14.84
N ASP A 653 -14.37 15.86 14.69
CA ASP A 653 -13.31 16.79 15.14
C ASP A 653 -13.19 16.92 16.66
N GLN A 654 -14.17 16.45 17.41
CA GLN A 654 -14.14 16.38 18.88
C GLN A 654 -13.68 15.01 19.40
N ILE A 655 -13.32 14.08 18.53
CA ILE A 655 -12.91 12.73 18.89
C ILE A 655 -11.44 12.51 18.54
N TYR A 656 -10.67 11.92 19.47
CA TYR A 656 -9.31 11.45 19.22
C TYR A 656 -9.22 9.95 19.51
N ARG A 657 -8.75 9.17 18.55
CA ARG A 657 -8.78 7.70 18.59
C ARG A 657 -7.39 7.14 18.88
N ILE A 658 -7.28 6.33 19.94
CA ILE A 658 -6.02 5.71 20.34
C ILE A 658 -6.15 4.19 20.30
N TYR A 659 -5.20 3.53 19.67
CA TYR A 659 -5.05 2.08 19.73
C TYR A 659 -3.83 1.73 20.58
N ALA A 660 -4.06 1.09 21.75
CA ALA A 660 -3.02 0.62 22.65
C ALA A 660 -2.62 -0.83 22.34
N GLY A 661 -1.33 -1.10 22.12
CA GLY A 661 -0.89 -2.47 21.85
C GLY A 661 0.61 -2.63 21.78
N LEU A 662 1.08 -3.85 22.01
CA LEU A 662 2.50 -4.18 22.00
C LEU A 662 3.11 -4.02 20.59
N ARG A 663 4.38 -3.58 20.56
CA ARG A 663 5.15 -3.34 19.35
C ARG A 663 6.53 -4.00 19.35
N GLU A 664 6.87 -4.74 20.39
CA GLU A 664 8.09 -5.55 20.43
C GLU A 664 7.76 -7.01 20.16
N GLU A 665 8.53 -7.62 19.28
CA GLU A 665 8.59 -9.05 19.01
C GLU A 665 10.06 -9.46 19.09
N TYR A 666 10.34 -10.73 19.39
CA TYR A 666 11.70 -11.15 19.63
C TYR A 666 12.10 -12.26 18.66
N CYS A 667 13.38 -12.23 18.29
CA CYS A 667 13.97 -13.15 17.31
C CYS A 667 15.25 -13.79 17.87
N ILE A 668 15.58 -14.93 17.28
CA ILE A 668 16.84 -15.64 17.45
C ILE A 668 17.37 -15.86 16.04
N ASP A 669 18.61 -15.43 15.78
CA ASP A 669 19.22 -15.48 14.45
C ASP A 669 18.32 -14.86 13.35
N GLY A 670 17.69 -13.73 13.64
CA GLY A 670 16.79 -13.04 12.72
C GLY A 670 15.43 -13.72 12.52
N ARG A 671 15.17 -14.89 13.10
CA ARG A 671 13.89 -15.59 13.03
C ARG A 671 13.02 -15.22 14.22
N ARG A 672 11.83 -14.72 13.96
CA ARG A 672 10.87 -14.38 15.01
C ARG A 672 10.46 -15.64 15.79
N VAL A 673 10.71 -15.62 17.11
CA VAL A 673 10.40 -16.71 18.03
C VAL A 673 9.27 -16.32 18.99
N ILE A 674 9.30 -15.12 19.57
CA ILE A 674 8.27 -14.64 20.49
C ILE A 674 7.54 -13.47 19.83
N ASN A 675 6.24 -13.61 19.66
CA ASN A 675 5.39 -12.58 19.08
C ASN A 675 4.54 -11.85 20.14
N THR A 676 3.88 -10.78 19.76
CA THR A 676 3.04 -10.01 20.69
C THR A 676 1.85 -10.78 21.26
N GLN A 677 1.39 -11.86 20.61
CA GLN A 677 0.30 -12.69 21.13
C GLN A 677 0.82 -13.58 22.27
N ASP A 678 2.05 -14.10 22.18
CA ASP A 678 2.68 -14.90 23.24
C ASP A 678 2.79 -14.08 24.52
N ILE A 679 3.28 -12.84 24.43
CA ILE A 679 3.39 -11.94 25.59
C ILE A 679 2.00 -11.66 26.20
N ARG A 680 1.00 -11.40 25.37
CA ARG A 680 -0.35 -11.12 25.85
C ARG A 680 -1.03 -12.36 26.47
N LEU A 681 -0.78 -13.54 25.92
CA LEU A 681 -1.23 -14.79 26.53
C LEU A 681 -0.64 -14.93 27.94
N CYS A 682 0.66 -14.70 28.10
CA CYS A 682 1.31 -14.71 29.41
C CYS A 682 0.73 -13.64 30.35
N ARG A 683 0.62 -12.39 29.90
CA ARG A 683 -0.01 -11.30 30.67
C ARG A 683 -1.41 -11.68 31.15
N ARG A 684 -2.26 -12.20 30.26
CA ARG A 684 -3.64 -12.57 30.61
C ARG A 684 -3.67 -13.71 31.60
N THR A 685 -2.92 -14.79 31.38
CA THR A 685 -2.91 -15.97 32.23
C THR A 685 -2.42 -15.62 33.63
N LEU A 686 -1.36 -14.84 33.75
CA LEU A 686 -0.76 -14.43 35.02
C LEU A 686 -1.70 -13.47 35.78
N ARG A 687 -2.27 -12.47 35.11
CA ARG A 687 -3.25 -11.56 35.71
C ARG A 687 -4.48 -12.29 36.22
N ASP A 688 -5.08 -13.15 35.38
CA ASP A 688 -6.31 -13.84 35.73
C ASP A 688 -6.11 -14.79 36.90
N ALA A 689 -4.93 -15.42 37.01
CA ALA A 689 -4.54 -16.25 38.14
C ALA A 689 -4.32 -15.44 39.43
N ALA A 690 -3.62 -14.29 39.33
CA ALA A 690 -3.25 -13.50 40.50
C ALA A 690 -4.36 -12.59 41.03
N ALA A 691 -5.14 -11.95 40.12
CA ALA A 691 -6.05 -10.86 40.49
C ALA A 691 -7.56 -11.19 40.29
N ARG A 692 -7.89 -12.20 39.46
CA ARG A 692 -9.27 -12.52 39.10
C ARG A 692 -9.78 -13.88 39.62
N GLY A 693 -8.96 -14.60 40.39
CA GLY A 693 -9.34 -15.92 40.94
C GLY A 693 -9.63 -16.98 39.85
N ARG A 694 -9.23 -16.74 38.61
CA ARG A 694 -9.50 -17.64 37.47
C ARG A 694 -8.30 -18.54 37.25
N SER A 695 -8.51 -19.85 37.15
CA SER A 695 -7.41 -20.79 36.90
C SER A 695 -6.76 -20.57 35.53
N PRO A 696 -5.45 -20.81 35.39
CA PRO A 696 -4.75 -20.77 34.10
C PRO A 696 -5.40 -21.66 33.03
N ALA A 697 -5.84 -22.86 33.41
CA ALA A 697 -6.53 -23.79 32.51
C ALA A 697 -7.79 -23.15 31.88
N LYS A 698 -8.59 -22.41 32.67
CA LYS A 698 -9.77 -21.71 32.19
C LYS A 698 -9.42 -20.55 31.25
N THR A 699 -8.36 -19.81 31.56
CA THR A 699 -7.90 -18.69 30.71
C THR A 699 -7.38 -19.20 29.35
N LEU A 700 -6.57 -20.26 29.37
CA LEU A 700 -6.02 -20.88 28.16
C LEU A 700 -7.13 -21.44 27.26
N SER A 701 -8.12 -22.14 27.83
CA SER A 701 -9.24 -22.70 27.05
C SER A 701 -10.13 -21.64 26.35
N MET A 702 -10.01 -20.37 26.76
CA MET A 702 -10.75 -19.25 26.16
C MET A 702 -9.90 -18.48 25.14
N TRP A 703 -8.60 -18.77 24.99
CA TRP A 703 -7.69 -17.92 24.25
C TRP A 703 -8.03 -17.80 22.77
N ASP A 704 -8.38 -18.89 22.11
CA ASP A 704 -8.76 -18.87 20.69
C ASP A 704 -10.01 -18.03 20.44
N ARG A 705 -11.00 -18.07 21.37
CA ARG A 705 -12.19 -17.23 21.29
C ARG A 705 -11.85 -15.75 21.44
N VAL A 706 -10.90 -15.41 22.30
CA VAL A 706 -10.41 -14.03 22.46
C VAL A 706 -9.75 -13.54 21.17
N LEU A 707 -8.93 -14.35 20.52
CA LEU A 707 -8.28 -14.00 19.26
C LEU A 707 -9.29 -13.82 18.12
N ASP A 708 -10.34 -14.63 18.11
CA ASP A 708 -11.43 -14.52 17.14
C ASP A 708 -12.26 -13.24 17.38
N GLY A 709 -12.64 -12.95 18.62
CA GLY A 709 -13.32 -11.70 19.01
C GLY A 709 -12.49 -10.47 18.64
N GLU A 710 -11.18 -10.49 18.89
CA GLU A 710 -10.28 -9.41 18.47
C GLU A 710 -10.29 -9.19 16.96
N THR A 711 -10.34 -10.28 16.21
CA THR A 711 -10.34 -10.20 14.74
C THR A 711 -11.65 -9.60 14.23
N ARG A 712 -12.78 -9.97 14.83
CA ARG A 712 -14.11 -9.48 14.46
C ARG A 712 -14.36 -8.03 14.90
N TYR A 713 -13.98 -7.69 16.13
CA TYR A 713 -14.49 -6.48 16.79
C TYR A 713 -13.44 -5.39 17.04
N ILE A 714 -12.13 -5.71 16.95
CA ILE A 714 -11.06 -4.75 17.31
C ILE A 714 -10.13 -4.45 16.13
N LYS A 715 -9.61 -5.49 15.47
CA LYS A 715 -8.57 -5.32 14.43
C LYS A 715 -9.06 -4.54 13.21
N GLY A 716 -10.35 -4.66 12.86
CA GLY A 716 -10.95 -3.93 11.75
C GLY A 716 -10.88 -2.40 11.92
N PHE A 717 -10.95 -1.92 13.16
CA PHE A 717 -10.93 -0.48 13.48
C PHE A 717 -9.55 0.07 13.83
N LYS A 718 -8.50 -0.75 13.84
CA LYS A 718 -7.15 -0.31 14.17
C LYS A 718 -6.62 0.79 13.24
N THR A 719 -7.02 0.75 11.98
CA THR A 719 -6.63 1.72 10.96
C THR A 719 -7.33 3.08 11.11
N THR A 720 -8.39 3.17 11.91
CA THR A 720 -9.09 4.42 12.21
C THR A 720 -8.47 5.18 13.40
N ALA A 721 -7.47 4.60 14.06
CA ALA A 721 -6.80 5.25 15.18
C ALA A 721 -5.92 6.41 14.70
N ASP A 722 -6.04 7.57 15.37
CA ASP A 722 -5.18 8.74 15.16
C ASP A 722 -3.79 8.53 15.75
N PHE A 723 -3.70 7.69 16.80
CA PHE A 723 -2.46 7.40 17.50
C PHE A 723 -2.34 5.93 17.88
N LEU A 724 -1.15 5.35 17.70
CA LEU A 724 -0.80 4.02 18.19
C LEU A 724 0.09 4.14 19.43
N LEU A 725 -0.45 3.83 20.59
CA LEU A 725 0.29 3.78 21.85
C LEU A 725 0.95 2.41 22.01
N ASP A 726 2.27 2.39 21.94
CA ASP A 726 3.06 1.18 22.20
C ASP A 726 3.16 0.89 23.68
N THR A 727 2.64 -0.27 24.09
CA THR A 727 2.60 -0.74 25.48
C THR A 727 3.61 -1.86 25.76
N SER A 728 4.69 -1.94 24.98
CA SER A 728 5.79 -2.89 25.19
C SER A 728 6.78 -2.37 26.22
N PHE A 729 7.30 -3.30 27.01
CA PHE A 729 8.40 -3.09 27.94
C PHE A 729 9.45 -4.17 27.70
N THR A 730 10.66 -3.81 27.31
CA THR A 730 11.70 -4.79 26.94
C THR A 730 12.08 -5.71 28.10
N TYR A 731 12.13 -5.17 29.35
CA TYR A 731 12.48 -5.98 30.53
C TYR A 731 11.39 -6.97 30.94
N GLU A 732 10.16 -6.79 30.49
CA GLU A 732 9.04 -7.68 30.74
C GLU A 732 9.32 -9.11 30.26
N LEU A 733 10.11 -9.25 29.21
CA LEU A 733 10.48 -10.55 28.65
C LEU A 733 11.08 -11.47 29.71
N GLY A 734 11.99 -10.94 30.53
CA GLY A 734 12.62 -11.70 31.62
C GLY A 734 11.70 -11.95 32.82
N LEU A 735 10.78 -11.04 33.11
CA LEU A 735 9.76 -11.28 34.14
C LEU A 735 8.86 -12.46 33.74
N ILE A 736 8.45 -12.50 32.46
CA ILE A 736 7.64 -13.60 31.92
C ILE A 736 8.43 -14.90 31.95
N SER A 737 9.68 -14.92 31.49
CA SER A 737 10.56 -16.11 31.52
C SER A 737 10.64 -16.74 32.90
N ARG A 738 10.77 -15.91 33.94
CA ARG A 738 10.75 -16.36 35.34
C ARG A 738 9.43 -16.99 35.75
N LEU A 739 8.30 -16.34 35.42
CA LEU A 739 6.97 -16.73 35.91
C LEU A 739 6.38 -17.94 35.16
N LEU A 740 6.81 -18.22 33.94
CA LEU A 740 6.29 -19.34 33.14
C LEU A 740 6.45 -20.69 33.86
N GLY A 741 7.61 -20.93 34.50
CA GLY A 741 7.87 -22.15 35.25
C GLY A 741 7.05 -22.25 36.53
N GLU A 742 6.67 -21.12 37.15
CA GLU A 742 5.86 -21.10 38.35
C GLU A 742 4.41 -21.57 38.09
N VAL A 743 3.80 -21.10 37.02
CA VAL A 743 2.42 -21.54 36.62
C VAL A 743 2.40 -23.06 36.41
N ARG A 744 3.39 -23.61 35.71
CA ARG A 744 3.44 -25.06 35.44
C ARG A 744 3.61 -25.90 36.72
N ARG A 745 4.28 -25.37 37.70
CA ARG A 745 4.46 -26.05 39.00
C ARG A 745 3.25 -25.95 39.92
N GLN A 746 2.50 -24.83 39.82
CA GLN A 746 1.40 -24.56 40.75
C GLN A 746 0.05 -25.11 40.26
N PHE A 747 -0.11 -25.29 38.93
CA PHE A 747 -1.37 -25.70 38.34
C PHE A 747 -1.20 -26.92 37.43
N THR A 748 -2.17 -27.82 37.51
CA THR A 748 -2.26 -28.97 36.59
C THR A 748 -2.89 -28.50 35.30
N LEU A 749 -2.15 -28.59 34.19
CA LEU A 749 -2.63 -28.32 32.83
C LEU A 749 -2.66 -29.64 32.06
N GLU A 750 -3.72 -29.89 31.30
CA GLU A 750 -3.95 -31.11 30.55
C GLU A 750 -4.36 -30.81 29.10
N GLY A 751 -4.10 -31.80 28.21
CA GLY A 751 -4.51 -31.75 26.81
C GLY A 751 -3.99 -30.51 26.08
N HIS A 752 -4.83 -29.90 25.25
CA HIS A 752 -4.48 -28.71 24.46
C HIS A 752 -3.95 -27.52 25.29
N ASN A 753 -4.47 -27.32 26.50
CA ASN A 753 -4.00 -26.23 27.36
C ASN A 753 -2.54 -26.45 27.83
N ALA A 754 -2.16 -27.69 28.09
CA ALA A 754 -0.79 -28.03 28.43
C ALA A 754 0.14 -27.82 27.22
N GLU A 755 -0.27 -28.30 26.05
CA GLU A 755 0.49 -28.13 24.81
C GLU A 755 0.73 -26.67 24.48
N LEU A 756 -0.32 -25.82 24.52
CA LEU A 756 -0.24 -24.40 24.27
C LEU A 756 0.72 -23.68 25.23
N TRP A 757 0.63 -24.00 26.52
CA TRP A 757 1.47 -23.40 27.54
C TRP A 757 2.93 -23.87 27.41
N ASP A 758 3.17 -25.17 27.20
CA ASP A 758 4.52 -25.73 27.06
C ASP A 758 5.19 -25.25 25.76
N GLU A 759 4.43 -25.08 24.69
CA GLU A 759 4.94 -24.46 23.45
C GLU A 759 5.31 -22.98 23.67
N THR A 760 4.46 -22.24 24.37
CA THR A 760 4.76 -20.85 24.73
C THR A 760 6.01 -20.78 25.61
N ALA A 761 6.13 -21.62 26.64
CA ALA A 761 7.28 -21.65 27.53
C ALA A 761 8.60 -21.97 26.79
N ARG A 762 8.58 -22.93 25.84
CA ARG A 762 9.73 -23.25 25.00
C ARG A 762 10.28 -22.05 24.22
N ARG A 763 9.42 -21.15 23.78
CA ARG A 763 9.85 -19.92 23.09
C ARG A 763 10.66 -18.98 23.97
N PHE A 764 10.53 -19.08 25.30
CA PHE A 764 11.25 -18.27 26.28
C PHE A 764 12.49 -18.97 26.89
N GLU A 765 12.82 -20.20 26.48
CA GLU A 765 13.93 -20.97 27.08
C GLU A 765 15.30 -20.29 27.00
N GLN A 766 15.54 -19.50 25.96
CA GLN A 766 16.78 -18.77 25.75
C GLN A 766 16.77 -17.35 26.35
N VAL A 767 15.68 -16.97 27.03
CA VAL A 767 15.53 -15.64 27.62
C VAL A 767 16.03 -15.65 29.06
N ASP A 768 17.01 -14.82 29.40
CA ASP A 768 17.51 -14.64 30.74
C ASP A 768 16.39 -14.12 31.68
N PRO A 769 16.06 -14.83 32.77
CA PRO A 769 14.99 -14.43 33.67
C PRO A 769 15.41 -13.23 34.53
N LEU A 770 14.44 -12.33 34.80
CA LEU A 770 14.62 -11.18 35.65
C LEU A 770 13.81 -11.30 36.95
N PRO A 771 14.29 -10.74 38.06
CA PRO A 771 13.57 -10.74 39.31
C PRO A 771 12.39 -9.79 39.31
N LEU A 772 11.28 -10.19 39.97
CA LEU A 772 10.04 -9.40 40.01
C LEU A 772 10.17 -8.11 40.82
N GLU A 773 11.15 -8.03 41.71
CA GLU A 773 11.50 -6.86 42.51
C GLU A 773 11.90 -5.64 41.68
N LEU A 774 12.19 -5.84 40.38
CA LEU A 774 12.47 -4.77 39.42
C LEU A 774 11.20 -4.01 39.00
N LEU A 775 10.01 -4.58 39.24
CA LEU A 775 8.75 -3.99 38.84
C LEU A 775 8.41 -2.81 39.74
N PRO A 776 8.41 -1.55 39.23
CA PRO A 776 7.99 -0.38 40.01
C PRO A 776 6.52 -0.48 40.42
N ALA A 777 6.17 0.00 41.62
CA ALA A 777 4.81 -0.08 42.15
C ALA A 777 3.76 0.70 41.31
N ASP A 778 4.22 1.69 40.53
CA ASP A 778 3.39 2.51 39.62
C ASP A 778 3.52 2.09 38.14
N SER A 779 4.19 0.98 37.84
CA SER A 779 4.30 0.45 36.49
C SER A 779 2.95 -0.02 35.94
N MET A 780 2.73 0.22 34.65
CA MET A 780 1.59 -0.37 33.92
C MET A 780 1.57 -1.91 34.02
N LEU A 781 2.69 -2.54 34.16
CA LEU A 781 2.83 -3.99 34.23
C LEU A 781 2.28 -4.57 35.54
N CYS A 782 2.06 -3.74 36.59
CA CYS A 782 1.40 -4.17 37.83
C CYS A 782 -0.03 -4.72 37.60
N GLU A 783 -0.70 -4.27 36.53
CA GLU A 783 -1.98 -4.84 36.09
C GLU A 783 -1.89 -6.35 35.83
N PHE A 784 -0.73 -6.87 35.42
CA PHE A 784 -0.53 -8.26 35.02
C PHE A 784 0.21 -9.12 36.03
N TYR A 785 1.11 -8.52 36.78
CA TYR A 785 2.04 -9.27 37.68
C TYR A 785 1.82 -8.98 39.14
N GLY A 786 0.84 -8.10 39.48
CA GLY A 786 0.52 -7.68 40.83
C GLY A 786 1.46 -6.62 41.39
N SER A 787 0.92 -5.69 42.21
CA SER A 787 1.75 -4.82 43.04
C SER A 787 2.16 -5.60 44.28
N ARG A 788 3.43 -5.83 44.50
CA ARG A 788 3.92 -6.25 45.79
C ARG A 788 4.10 -5.00 46.67
N THR A 789 3.13 -4.77 47.55
CA THR A 789 3.32 -3.89 48.72
C THR A 789 4.29 -4.53 49.68
#